data_3b1592653a2006ec613e671869db7c0d
#
_entry.id   3b1592653a2006ec613e671869db7c0d
#
_cell.length_a   1.000
_cell.length_b   1.000
_cell.length_c   1.000
_cell.angle_alpha   90.00
_cell.angle_beta   90.00
_cell.angle_gamma   90.00
#
_symmetry.space_group_name_H-M   'P 1'
#
loop_
_entity.id
_entity.type
_entity.pdbx_description
1 polymer ?
#
loop_
_entity_poly.entity_id
_entity_poly.type
_entity_poly.pdbx_seq_one_letter_code
_entity_poly.pdbx_strand_id
1 'polypeptide(L)'
;GARTIEHTIDHFNARGHKLGLVELHLFRPFPTAEVVKAIPETARTVAVLDRTKEPGSNGEPLFLDVLAALSEAHSRGTRNSMPIVSGGRYGISSKEFTPGMVAGIVAELELESPRPRFTIGIDDDVTGISLPWEPLDIEDPTTIRAVFYGMGSDGTVGANKNTIKILGSDPNTYAQGYFVYDSKKSGSKTTSHLRFGPKPIEAPYLVSQAGFIGIHAWGILESMDVLTMAREGTTVLLNSPYSADEVWDKLPDTMQRQVLDKHLDLWTIDALSVARKVGLRNRTNTILQTCFFAISGVLPKDEAIAKIKDSIQKTYGKKSQKIVEMNHAAVDASLEHLHQVKVPDQMTANHSLIPAVREDSPKFVKNVTARMIEGFGDLLPVSALPDDGTYPAGTTKYEQRTLSDVIATWEPNACIQCGNCAFVCPHGVIRSKYYPQSQLEGAPESFQSAELNAAGLPESCYTLQVVPDQCTGCGLCVEACPAHPVGEPDRKAINLEEHLDKTVQRENVKFFETIPVNDRSRVDFATVRGTQFLEPLFEFSGACSGCGETPYVKLITQLFGDRAEVANATGCSSIYGGNLPTTPWGKNASGRGPAWSNSLFEDNAEFGLGMRMAANVQTELARRRLQEVSSQLDPEFVEDLLHAPQLTEHDLQSQQHRVKELQAKLADMEQTPAVRDLMSVADHLLRRSVWIIGGDGWAYDIGSGGVDHVLASGRDVNVLVLDTEAVSYTHLRAHETD
;
A
#
# COMPACT_ATOMS: atom_id res chain seq x y z
N GLY A 1 -9.90 16.40 13.45
CA GLY A 1 -9.44 17.80 13.52
C GLY A 1 -9.97 18.55 14.75
N ALA A 2 -11.27 18.52 15.04
CA ALA A 2 -11.85 19.33 16.12
C ALA A 2 -11.19 19.05 17.48
N ARG A 3 -11.00 17.80 17.86
CA ARG A 3 -10.32 17.45 19.13
C ARG A 3 -8.86 17.90 19.20
N THR A 4 -8.12 17.91 18.08
CA THR A 4 -6.77 18.47 18.05
C THR A 4 -6.79 19.97 18.31
N ILE A 5 -7.78 20.66 17.72
CA ILE A 5 -7.98 22.10 17.93
C ILE A 5 -8.34 22.37 19.39
N GLU A 6 -9.31 21.66 19.96
CA GLU A 6 -9.73 21.78 21.35
C GLU A 6 -8.55 21.66 22.31
N HIS A 7 -7.81 20.56 22.22
CA HIS A 7 -6.61 20.33 23.06
C HIS A 7 -5.56 21.44 22.91
N THR A 8 -5.36 21.96 21.70
CA THR A 8 -4.39 23.03 21.45
C THR A 8 -4.91 24.38 21.96
N ILE A 9 -6.20 24.69 21.78
CA ILE A 9 -6.80 25.92 22.30
C ILE A 9 -6.71 25.96 23.82
N ASP A 10 -6.99 24.86 24.52
CA ASP A 10 -6.87 24.79 25.97
C ASP A 10 -5.45 25.08 26.44
N HIS A 11 -4.44 24.55 25.73
CA HIS A 11 -3.05 24.87 25.99
C HIS A 11 -2.73 26.37 25.83
N PHE A 12 -3.25 27.03 24.79
CA PHE A 12 -3.06 28.47 24.57
C PHE A 12 -3.84 29.33 25.57
N ASN A 13 -5.10 28.96 25.86
CA ASN A 13 -5.94 29.69 26.81
C ASN A 13 -5.37 29.65 28.24
N ALA A 14 -4.77 28.53 28.64
CA ALA A 14 -4.03 28.41 29.89
C ALA A 14 -2.84 29.38 29.99
N ARG A 15 -2.37 29.92 28.86
CA ARG A 15 -1.28 30.91 28.73
C ARG A 15 -1.77 32.35 28.48
N GLY A 16 -3.09 32.57 28.55
CA GLY A 16 -3.69 33.89 28.47
C GLY A 16 -4.25 34.30 27.11
N HIS A 17 -4.21 33.41 26.10
CA HIS A 17 -4.94 33.63 24.84
C HIS A 17 -6.46 33.57 25.06
N LYS A 18 -7.22 34.11 24.13
CA LYS A 18 -8.69 34.11 24.16
C LYS A 18 -9.21 33.49 22.86
N LEU A 19 -9.13 32.18 22.78
CA LEU A 19 -9.52 31.39 21.62
C LEU A 19 -10.78 30.60 21.93
N GLY A 20 -11.64 30.42 20.93
CA GLY A 20 -12.85 29.59 21.03
C GLY A 20 -12.91 28.59 19.86
N LEU A 21 -13.65 27.51 20.05
CA LEU A 21 -13.95 26.51 19.03
C LEU A 21 -15.47 26.39 18.88
N VAL A 22 -15.95 26.41 17.65
CA VAL A 22 -17.30 25.98 17.29
C VAL A 22 -17.18 24.67 16.54
N GLU A 23 -17.66 23.58 17.14
CA GLU A 23 -17.68 22.27 16.55
C GLU A 23 -19.05 22.00 15.92
N LEU A 24 -19.11 21.88 14.59
CA LEU A 24 -20.34 21.67 13.86
C LEU A 24 -20.60 20.18 13.67
N HIS A 25 -21.68 19.66 14.30
CA HIS A 25 -22.09 18.25 14.18
C HIS A 25 -23.17 18.05 13.11
N LEU A 26 -24.05 19.04 12.89
CA LEU A 26 -25.08 19.00 11.87
C LEU A 26 -24.70 19.91 10.69
N PHE A 27 -24.31 19.31 9.57
CA PHE A 27 -23.91 20.07 8.38
C PHE A 27 -25.09 20.37 7.43
N ARG A 28 -26.06 19.49 7.34
CA ARG A 28 -27.28 19.66 6.52
C ARG A 28 -28.53 19.14 7.26
N PRO A 29 -29.61 19.95 7.37
CA PRO A 29 -29.70 21.35 7.00
C PRO A 29 -28.74 22.21 7.84
N PHE A 30 -28.19 23.29 7.24
CA PHE A 30 -27.19 24.12 7.94
C PHE A 30 -27.85 24.91 9.08
N PRO A 31 -27.34 24.84 10.32
CA PRO A 31 -27.92 25.46 11.48
C PRO A 31 -27.52 26.94 11.60
N THR A 32 -27.97 27.77 10.67
CA THR A 32 -27.56 29.19 10.53
C THR A 32 -27.69 29.99 11.84
N ALA A 33 -28.84 29.91 12.52
CA ALA A 33 -29.08 30.69 13.72
C ALA A 33 -28.16 30.29 14.87
N GLU A 34 -27.93 28.99 15.04
CA GLU A 34 -27.08 28.42 16.08
C GLU A 34 -25.61 28.75 15.84
N VAL A 35 -25.14 28.69 14.60
CA VAL A 35 -23.76 29.07 14.24
C VAL A 35 -23.52 30.55 14.50
N VAL A 36 -24.42 31.45 14.07
CA VAL A 36 -24.32 32.89 14.33
C VAL A 36 -24.29 33.17 15.81
N LYS A 37 -25.13 32.48 16.62
CA LYS A 37 -25.21 32.64 18.06
C LYS A 37 -23.95 32.11 18.77
N ALA A 38 -23.36 31.03 18.27
CA ALA A 38 -22.18 30.41 18.88
C ALA A 38 -20.91 31.27 18.71
N ILE A 39 -20.85 32.12 17.69
CA ILE A 39 -19.70 33.01 17.43
C ILE A 39 -19.90 34.34 18.18
N PRO A 40 -19.10 34.64 19.22
CA PRO A 40 -19.27 35.86 20.02
C PRO A 40 -19.19 37.16 19.18
N GLU A 41 -19.90 38.19 19.56
CA GLU A 41 -19.80 39.53 18.96
C GLU A 41 -18.40 40.14 19.07
N THR A 42 -17.64 39.69 20.07
CA THR A 42 -16.24 40.11 20.30
C THR A 42 -15.21 39.41 19.41
N ALA A 43 -15.60 38.37 18.66
CA ALA A 43 -14.72 37.68 17.73
C ALA A 43 -14.34 38.61 16.57
N ARG A 44 -13.05 38.88 16.41
CA ARG A 44 -12.51 39.74 15.34
C ARG A 44 -12.18 38.92 14.09
N THR A 45 -11.68 37.72 14.27
CA THR A 45 -11.24 36.79 13.22
C THR A 45 -11.85 35.41 13.45
N VAL A 46 -12.18 34.72 12.37
CA VAL A 46 -12.74 33.34 12.40
C VAL A 46 -12.04 32.56 11.29
N ALA A 47 -11.37 31.46 11.65
CA ALA A 47 -10.95 30.48 10.67
C ALA A 47 -12.01 29.38 10.54
N VAL A 48 -12.47 29.11 9.35
CA VAL A 48 -13.36 27.99 9.03
C VAL A 48 -12.52 26.91 8.34
N LEU A 49 -12.48 25.72 8.95
CA LEU A 49 -11.60 24.64 8.50
C LEU A 49 -12.41 23.55 7.79
N ASP A 50 -12.12 23.34 6.54
CA ASP A 50 -12.70 22.30 5.70
C ASP A 50 -11.66 21.20 5.42
N ARG A 51 -12.04 19.94 5.58
CA ARG A 51 -11.22 18.77 5.21
C ARG A 51 -11.56 18.28 3.80
N THR A 52 -11.77 19.21 2.89
CA THR A 52 -12.09 18.97 1.48
C THR A 52 -11.55 20.10 0.61
N LYS A 53 -11.52 19.87 -0.68
CA LYS A 53 -11.34 20.89 -1.70
C LYS A 53 -12.53 20.84 -2.66
N GLU A 54 -13.14 21.99 -2.92
CA GLU A 54 -14.23 22.14 -3.88
C GLU A 54 -13.68 22.76 -5.17
N PRO A 55 -13.35 21.94 -6.21
CA PRO A 55 -12.82 22.47 -7.47
C PRO A 55 -13.79 23.42 -8.17
N GLY A 56 -13.29 24.57 -8.62
CA GLY A 56 -14.10 25.57 -9.32
C GLY A 56 -15.00 26.45 -8.46
N SER A 57 -15.04 26.20 -7.14
CA SER A 57 -15.79 27.03 -6.18
C SER A 57 -14.96 28.21 -5.67
N ASN A 58 -15.66 29.26 -5.22
CA ASN A 58 -15.06 30.41 -4.53
C ASN A 58 -14.58 30.09 -3.11
N GLY A 59 -14.80 28.90 -2.60
CA GLY A 59 -14.36 28.41 -1.28
C GLY A 59 -14.94 27.04 -1.00
N GLU A 60 -14.48 26.45 0.07
CA GLU A 60 -14.93 25.15 0.55
C GLU A 60 -16.34 25.26 1.16
N PRO A 61 -17.11 24.17 1.19
CA PRO A 61 -18.55 24.21 1.55
C PRO A 61 -18.85 24.81 2.91
N LEU A 62 -18.11 24.40 3.98
CA LEU A 62 -18.37 24.93 5.32
C LEU A 62 -18.00 26.42 5.41
N PHE A 63 -16.88 26.81 4.80
CA PHE A 63 -16.46 28.21 4.74
C PHE A 63 -17.55 29.10 4.11
N LEU A 64 -18.10 28.67 2.97
CA LEU A 64 -19.14 29.43 2.27
C LEU A 64 -20.43 29.55 3.10
N ASP A 65 -20.86 28.47 3.75
CA ASP A 65 -22.06 28.48 4.60
C ASP A 65 -21.90 29.40 5.82
N VAL A 66 -20.76 29.34 6.50
CA VAL A 66 -20.48 30.20 7.67
C VAL A 66 -20.37 31.68 7.24
N LEU A 67 -19.69 31.95 6.13
CA LEU A 67 -19.56 33.31 5.59
C LEU A 67 -20.94 33.87 5.23
N ALA A 68 -21.78 33.09 4.55
CA ALA A 68 -23.14 33.48 4.18
C ALA A 68 -24.00 33.75 5.44
N ALA A 69 -23.98 32.85 6.42
CA ALA A 69 -24.72 32.98 7.67
C ALA A 69 -24.37 34.27 8.45
N LEU A 70 -23.07 34.54 8.60
CA LEU A 70 -22.59 35.74 9.30
C LEU A 70 -22.93 37.03 8.52
N SER A 71 -22.74 37.02 7.20
CA SER A 71 -23.05 38.13 6.32
C SER A 71 -24.55 38.47 6.31
N GLU A 72 -25.41 37.46 6.26
CA GLU A 72 -26.86 37.62 6.32
C GLU A 72 -27.31 38.17 7.67
N ALA A 73 -26.79 37.63 8.77
CA ALA A 73 -27.09 38.10 10.11
C ALA A 73 -26.66 39.56 10.33
N HIS A 74 -25.51 39.95 9.83
CA HIS A 74 -25.03 41.34 9.88
C HIS A 74 -25.89 42.27 9.01
N SER A 75 -26.21 41.86 7.80
CA SER A 75 -27.08 42.65 6.89
C SER A 75 -28.51 42.87 7.41
N ARG A 76 -29.03 41.90 8.15
CA ARG A 76 -30.34 41.98 8.82
C ARG A 76 -30.31 42.73 10.16
N GLY A 77 -29.16 43.15 10.64
CA GLY A 77 -28.98 43.81 11.93
C GLY A 77 -29.17 42.90 13.15
N THR A 78 -29.15 41.60 12.96
CA THR A 78 -29.20 40.61 14.07
C THR A 78 -27.82 40.34 14.66
N ARG A 79 -26.77 40.81 14.00
CA ARG A 79 -25.38 40.83 14.45
C ARG A 79 -24.76 42.19 14.17
N ASN A 80 -24.14 42.80 15.19
CA ASN A 80 -23.60 44.16 15.08
C ASN A 80 -22.23 44.21 14.38
N SER A 81 -21.39 43.18 14.54
CA SER A 81 -20.05 43.12 14.00
C SER A 81 -19.87 41.98 13.02
N MET A 82 -19.17 42.23 11.93
CA MET A 82 -18.74 41.19 10.98
C MET A 82 -17.27 40.87 11.24
N PRO A 83 -16.92 39.66 11.68
CA PRO A 83 -15.52 39.26 11.83
C PRO A 83 -14.87 39.06 10.45
N ILE A 84 -13.54 39.11 10.40
CA ILE A 84 -12.80 38.65 9.23
C ILE A 84 -12.90 37.12 9.21
N VAL A 85 -13.41 36.55 8.12
CA VAL A 85 -13.58 35.11 7.97
C VAL A 85 -12.57 34.57 6.99
N SER A 86 -11.73 33.66 7.43
CA SER A 86 -10.71 32.97 6.62
C SER A 86 -11.09 31.50 6.40
N GLY A 87 -10.98 31.01 5.15
CA GLY A 87 -11.18 29.60 4.82
C GLY A 87 -9.88 28.82 4.81
N GLY A 88 -9.80 27.76 5.63
CA GLY A 88 -8.62 26.91 5.74
C GLY A 88 -8.85 25.47 5.29
N ARG A 89 -7.95 24.92 4.49
CA ARG A 89 -7.96 23.50 4.10
C ARG A 89 -6.89 22.73 4.89
N TYR A 90 -7.26 21.56 5.41
CA TYR A 90 -6.38 20.71 6.18
C TYR A 90 -6.70 19.23 5.99
N GLY A 91 -5.78 18.35 6.33
CA GLY A 91 -6.02 16.91 6.53
C GLY A 91 -6.57 16.13 5.33
N ILE A 92 -6.51 16.71 4.11
CA ILE A 92 -6.97 16.04 2.87
C ILE A 92 -6.15 14.77 2.66
N SER A 93 -6.79 13.70 2.17
CA SER A 93 -6.16 12.39 1.95
C SER A 93 -5.54 11.78 3.22
N SER A 94 -6.16 12.01 4.37
CA SER A 94 -5.68 11.51 5.67
C SER A 94 -4.34 12.06 6.14
N LYS A 95 -3.89 13.20 5.60
CA LYS A 95 -2.75 13.93 6.15
C LYS A 95 -2.97 14.22 7.63
N GLU A 96 -1.90 14.09 8.42
CA GLU A 96 -1.94 14.35 9.85
C GLU A 96 -2.28 15.83 10.14
N PHE A 97 -2.92 16.07 11.29
CA PHE A 97 -3.24 17.42 11.77
C PHE A 97 -2.82 17.57 13.23
N THR A 98 -1.78 18.35 13.46
CA THR A 98 -1.03 18.42 14.71
C THR A 98 -1.27 19.72 15.47
N PRO A 99 -0.93 19.78 16.77
CA PRO A 99 -0.95 21.03 17.55
C PRO A 99 -0.12 22.16 16.94
N GLY A 100 1.03 21.85 16.34
CA GLY A 100 1.85 22.85 15.64
C GLY A 100 1.13 23.50 14.47
N MET A 101 0.33 22.73 13.73
CA MET A 101 -0.50 23.28 12.65
C MET A 101 -1.60 24.19 13.19
N VAL A 102 -2.24 23.83 14.29
CA VAL A 102 -3.21 24.70 14.97
C VAL A 102 -2.55 25.98 15.45
N ALA A 103 -1.33 25.92 15.99
CA ALA A 103 -0.55 27.10 16.37
C ALA A 103 -0.28 28.03 15.18
N GLY A 104 0.05 27.46 14.00
CA GLY A 104 0.20 28.23 12.76
C GLY A 104 -1.09 28.97 12.34
N ILE A 105 -2.25 28.32 12.51
CA ILE A 105 -3.57 28.96 12.27
C ILE A 105 -3.81 30.08 13.27
N VAL A 106 -3.53 29.86 14.54
CA VAL A 106 -3.68 30.89 15.59
C VAL A 106 -2.83 32.11 15.28
N ALA A 107 -1.57 31.90 14.90
CA ALA A 107 -0.66 32.99 14.52
C ALA A 107 -1.19 33.78 13.31
N GLU A 108 -1.78 33.12 12.31
CA GLU A 108 -2.40 33.79 11.16
C GLU A 108 -3.62 34.63 11.58
N LEU A 109 -4.46 34.12 12.47
CA LEU A 109 -5.66 34.84 12.96
C LEU A 109 -5.33 36.05 13.85
N GLU A 110 -4.15 36.13 14.41
CA GLU A 110 -3.69 37.25 15.23
C GLU A 110 -3.15 38.41 14.38
N LEU A 111 -2.95 38.24 13.08
CA LEU A 111 -2.56 39.29 12.16
C LEU A 111 -3.67 40.36 12.00
N GLU A 112 -3.29 41.58 11.69
CA GLU A 112 -4.27 42.64 11.37
C GLU A 112 -5.06 42.33 10.10
N SER A 113 -4.45 41.66 9.14
CA SER A 113 -5.04 41.24 7.85
C SER A 113 -4.71 39.77 7.58
N PRO A 114 -5.41 38.83 8.20
CA PRO A 114 -5.23 37.42 7.92
C PRO A 114 -5.61 37.07 6.48
N ARG A 115 -4.98 36.06 5.91
CA ARG A 115 -5.25 35.60 4.55
C ARG A 115 -6.72 35.18 4.41
N PRO A 116 -7.41 35.54 3.33
CA PRO A 116 -8.80 35.11 3.12
C PRO A 116 -8.92 33.60 2.95
N ARG A 117 -7.85 32.96 2.45
CA ARG A 117 -7.73 31.51 2.28
C ARG A 117 -6.33 31.03 2.53
N PHE A 118 -6.23 29.80 3.08
CA PHE A 118 -4.95 29.16 3.36
C PHE A 118 -5.05 27.64 3.30
N THR A 119 -3.90 26.98 3.21
CA THR A 119 -3.74 25.55 3.53
C THR A 119 -2.84 25.42 4.75
N ILE A 120 -3.03 24.35 5.52
CA ILE A 120 -2.15 24.01 6.65
C ILE A 120 -1.83 22.50 6.62
N GLY A 121 -0.56 22.15 6.79
CA GLY A 121 -0.10 20.77 6.63
C GLY A 121 -0.20 20.23 5.20
N ILE A 122 -0.46 21.11 4.23
CA ILE A 122 -0.49 20.87 2.79
C ILE A 122 0.45 21.88 2.17
N ASP A 123 1.53 21.41 1.53
CA ASP A 123 2.47 22.29 0.82
C ASP A 123 1.90 22.62 -0.57
N ASP A 124 1.16 23.73 -0.65
CA ASP A 124 0.56 24.24 -1.89
C ASP A 124 1.53 25.21 -2.57
N ASP A 125 2.50 24.65 -3.26
CA ASP A 125 3.49 25.38 -4.06
C ASP A 125 2.94 25.91 -5.39
N VAL A 126 1.70 25.55 -5.74
CA VAL A 126 1.01 26.00 -6.95
C VAL A 126 0.32 27.34 -6.73
N THR A 127 -0.43 27.50 -5.64
CA THR A 127 -1.16 28.75 -5.33
C THR A 127 -0.50 29.59 -4.23
N GLY A 128 0.50 29.04 -3.53
CA GLY A 128 1.32 29.75 -2.55
C GLY A 128 0.56 30.19 -1.27
N ILE A 129 -0.49 29.45 -0.89
CA ILE A 129 -1.35 29.82 0.24
C ILE A 129 -1.08 29.02 1.52
N SER A 130 -0.03 28.22 1.55
CA SER A 130 0.33 27.42 2.72
C SER A 130 0.77 28.30 3.88
N LEU A 131 0.26 28.01 5.08
CA LEU A 131 0.74 28.65 6.32
C LEU A 131 2.01 27.95 6.81
N PRO A 132 2.99 28.72 7.30
CA PRO A 132 4.11 28.14 8.03
C PRO A 132 3.62 27.60 9.38
N TRP A 133 4.27 26.54 9.85
CA TRP A 133 4.05 25.97 11.18
C TRP A 133 5.30 25.25 11.67
N GLU A 134 5.42 25.12 13.00
CA GLU A 134 6.51 24.41 13.64
C GLU A 134 5.95 23.32 14.55
N PRO A 135 6.65 22.19 14.73
CA PRO A 135 6.25 21.16 15.68
C PRO A 135 6.02 21.72 17.09
N LEU A 136 4.91 21.37 17.71
CA LEU A 136 4.55 21.78 19.07
C LEU A 136 4.13 20.57 19.87
N ASP A 137 4.85 20.26 20.94
CA ASP A 137 4.50 19.23 21.92
C ASP A 137 3.74 19.87 23.10
N ILE A 138 2.48 19.49 23.25
CA ILE A 138 1.59 19.96 24.31
C ILE A 138 1.11 18.84 25.22
N GLU A 139 1.59 17.61 24.99
CA GLU A 139 1.18 16.46 25.78
C GLU A 139 1.68 16.55 27.23
N ASP A 140 0.90 16.01 28.17
CA ASP A 140 1.30 15.96 29.58
C ASP A 140 2.63 15.19 29.73
N PRO A 141 3.65 15.77 30.38
CA PRO A 141 4.97 15.15 30.52
C PRO A 141 4.95 13.84 31.32
N THR A 142 3.90 13.57 32.09
CA THR A 142 3.71 12.31 32.82
C THR A 142 3.16 11.19 31.93
N THR A 143 2.76 11.50 30.69
CA THR A 143 2.30 10.51 29.73
C THR A 143 3.48 9.79 29.10
N ILE A 144 3.53 8.48 29.25
CA ILE A 144 4.46 7.62 28.55
C ILE A 144 3.96 7.42 27.12
N ARG A 145 4.78 7.76 26.15
CA ARG A 145 4.51 7.66 24.72
C ARG A 145 5.40 6.60 24.10
N ALA A 146 4.80 5.56 23.54
CA ALA A 146 5.50 4.45 22.94
C ALA A 146 5.07 4.21 21.48
N VAL A 147 6.02 3.87 20.63
CA VAL A 147 5.77 3.49 19.24
C VAL A 147 6.34 2.09 19.00
N PHE A 148 5.56 1.23 18.35
CA PHE A 148 6.00 -0.12 18.02
C PHE A 148 5.89 -0.36 16.51
N TYR A 149 6.96 -0.89 15.95
CA TYR A 149 7.05 -1.32 14.56
C TYR A 149 7.03 -2.84 14.49
N GLY A 150 6.14 -3.38 13.69
CA GLY A 150 6.00 -4.81 13.46
C GLY A 150 5.62 -5.15 12.03
N MET A 151 5.66 -6.43 11.73
CA MET A 151 5.18 -6.97 10.45
C MET A 151 3.75 -7.47 10.59
N GLY A 152 3.01 -7.45 9.49
CA GLY A 152 1.66 -8.05 9.46
C GLY A 152 1.70 -9.51 9.92
N SER A 153 0.81 -9.87 10.83
CA SER A 153 0.67 -11.22 11.41
C SER A 153 1.79 -11.70 12.33
N ASP A 154 2.75 -10.85 12.72
CA ASP A 154 3.80 -11.20 13.70
C ASP A 154 3.34 -11.20 15.17
N GLY A 155 2.12 -10.71 15.41
CA GLY A 155 1.52 -10.63 16.75
C GLY A 155 1.77 -9.31 17.49
N THR A 156 2.51 -8.36 16.92
CA THR A 156 2.81 -7.04 17.51
C THR A 156 1.55 -6.29 17.91
N VAL A 157 0.57 -6.18 17.01
CA VAL A 157 -0.70 -5.48 17.28
C VAL A 157 -1.48 -6.17 18.41
N GLY A 158 -1.51 -7.51 18.42
CA GLY A 158 -2.14 -8.28 19.49
C GLY A 158 -1.49 -8.04 20.86
N ALA A 159 -0.17 -8.03 20.93
CA ALA A 159 0.59 -7.72 22.14
C ALA A 159 0.28 -6.29 22.64
N ASN A 160 0.25 -5.30 21.73
CA ASN A 160 -0.04 -3.92 22.06
C ASN A 160 -1.48 -3.70 22.55
N LYS A 161 -2.48 -4.35 21.90
CA LYS A 161 -3.87 -4.35 22.39
C LYS A 161 -3.98 -4.97 23.77
N ASN A 162 -3.25 -6.07 24.04
CA ASN A 162 -3.21 -6.67 25.35
C ASN A 162 -2.54 -5.77 26.40
N THR A 163 -1.47 -5.06 26.03
CA THR A 163 -0.82 -4.06 26.88
C THR A 163 -1.80 -2.95 27.28
N ILE A 164 -2.58 -2.41 26.34
CA ILE A 164 -3.62 -1.43 26.60
C ILE A 164 -4.67 -1.99 27.60
N LYS A 165 -5.11 -3.23 27.41
CA LYS A 165 -6.07 -3.89 28.31
C LYS A 165 -5.49 -4.08 29.73
N ILE A 166 -4.24 -4.50 29.85
CA ILE A 166 -3.56 -4.69 31.14
C ILE A 166 -3.47 -3.37 31.89
N LEU A 167 -2.98 -2.31 31.24
CA LEU A 167 -2.78 -1.00 31.85
C LEU A 167 -4.10 -0.28 32.11
N GLY A 168 -5.04 -0.29 31.16
CA GLY A 168 -6.36 0.32 31.29
C GLY A 168 -7.29 -0.39 32.26
N SER A 169 -6.93 -1.57 32.79
CA SER A 169 -7.66 -2.21 33.89
C SER A 169 -7.37 -1.60 35.27
N ASP A 170 -6.32 -0.78 35.38
CA ASP A 170 -6.01 -0.03 36.60
C ASP A 170 -6.82 1.28 36.61
N PRO A 171 -7.63 1.55 37.64
CA PRO A 171 -8.47 2.76 37.70
C PRO A 171 -7.65 4.08 37.73
N ASN A 172 -6.37 4.01 38.03
CA ASN A 172 -5.47 5.16 38.08
C ASN A 172 -4.64 5.34 36.80
N THR A 173 -4.88 4.53 35.77
CA THR A 173 -4.12 4.57 34.52
C THR A 173 -5.05 4.72 33.32
N TYR A 174 -4.85 5.78 32.57
CA TYR A 174 -5.47 5.97 31.26
C TYR A 174 -4.58 5.37 30.19
N ALA A 175 -5.18 4.71 29.19
CA ALA A 175 -4.49 4.06 28.12
C ALA A 175 -5.15 4.37 26.77
N GLN A 176 -4.35 4.72 25.78
CA GLN A 176 -4.79 4.97 24.39
C GLN A 176 -3.91 4.21 23.42
N GLY A 177 -4.49 3.67 22.35
CA GLY A 177 -3.75 3.07 21.27
C GLY A 177 -4.35 3.41 19.92
N TYR A 178 -3.48 3.74 18.98
CA TYR A 178 -3.81 3.95 17.58
C TYR A 178 -2.90 3.09 16.71
N PHE A 179 -3.49 2.38 15.74
CA PHE A 179 -2.77 1.40 14.93
C PHE A 179 -2.84 1.81 13.47
N VAL A 180 -1.67 2.02 12.87
CA VAL A 180 -1.51 2.29 11.44
C VAL A 180 -1.17 0.98 10.75
N TYR A 181 -1.97 0.62 9.76
CA TYR A 181 -1.80 -0.60 8.97
C TYR A 181 -1.44 -0.25 7.53
N ASP A 182 -0.49 -0.97 6.97
CA ASP A 182 -0.31 -1.04 5.52
C ASP A 182 -1.47 -1.84 4.90
N SER A 183 -1.96 -1.42 3.76
CA SER A 183 -2.98 -2.14 2.98
C SER A 183 -2.47 -3.43 2.36
N LYS A 184 -1.17 -3.59 2.18
CA LYS A 184 -0.54 -4.84 1.71
C LYS A 184 -0.69 -5.95 2.74
N LYS A 185 -0.83 -7.20 2.28
CA LYS A 185 -0.92 -8.38 3.16
C LYS A 185 0.44 -9.03 3.37
N SER A 186 1.23 -9.19 2.30
CA SER A 186 2.60 -9.71 2.41
C SER A 186 3.59 -8.56 2.61
N GLY A 187 4.43 -8.66 3.64
CA GLY A 187 5.40 -7.64 4.00
C GLY A 187 4.77 -6.34 4.50
N SER A 188 3.50 -6.38 4.92
CA SER A 188 2.83 -5.21 5.50
C SER A 188 3.55 -4.79 6.79
N LYS A 189 3.81 -3.50 6.90
CA LYS A 189 4.36 -2.89 8.12
C LYS A 189 3.21 -2.38 8.98
N THR A 190 3.32 -2.51 10.29
CA THR A 190 2.35 -1.96 11.24
C THR A 190 3.06 -1.03 12.19
N THR A 191 2.48 0.15 12.44
CA THR A 191 2.97 1.08 13.44
C THR A 191 1.90 1.29 14.51
N SER A 192 2.23 0.99 15.76
CA SER A 192 1.32 1.16 16.89
C SER A 192 1.78 2.33 17.74
N HIS A 193 0.90 3.32 17.92
CA HIS A 193 1.13 4.48 18.78
C HIS A 193 0.37 4.28 20.09
N LEU A 194 1.08 4.18 21.20
CA LEU A 194 0.48 3.95 22.52
C LEU A 194 0.77 5.11 23.46
N ARG A 195 -0.20 5.43 24.29
CA ARG A 195 -0.06 6.41 25.39
C ARG A 195 -0.58 5.82 26.69
N PHE A 196 0.14 6.07 27.77
CA PHE A 196 -0.22 5.63 29.11
C PHE A 196 0.09 6.74 30.12
N GLY A 197 -0.82 7.03 31.03
CA GLY A 197 -0.58 8.06 32.02
C GLY A 197 -1.64 8.12 33.13
N PRO A 198 -1.36 8.87 34.20
CA PRO A 198 -2.25 9.01 35.35
C PRO A 198 -3.41 10.00 35.11
N LYS A 199 -3.40 10.71 33.98
CA LYS A 199 -4.41 11.68 33.59
C LYS A 199 -5.14 11.27 32.31
N PRO A 200 -6.35 11.75 32.01
CA PRO A 200 -7.02 11.54 30.75
C PRO A 200 -6.13 11.92 29.56
N ILE A 201 -6.15 11.10 28.53
CA ILE A 201 -5.34 11.31 27.31
C ILE A 201 -6.25 11.97 26.28
N GLU A 202 -5.99 13.24 26.00
CA GLU A 202 -6.80 14.07 25.10
C GLU A 202 -6.23 14.21 23.69
N ALA A 203 -5.00 13.69 23.46
CA ALA A 203 -4.29 13.76 22.18
C ALA A 203 -4.87 12.77 21.15
N PRO A 204 -5.60 13.22 20.10
CA PRO A 204 -6.15 12.35 19.06
C PRO A 204 -5.19 12.16 17.87
N TYR A 205 -4.04 12.83 17.87
CA TYR A 205 -3.01 12.77 16.83
C TYR A 205 -1.96 11.69 17.14
N LEU A 206 -1.15 11.34 16.15
CA LEU A 206 -0.11 10.33 16.28
C LEU A 206 0.99 10.78 17.27
N VAL A 207 1.68 9.83 17.87
CA VAL A 207 2.87 10.11 18.69
C VAL A 207 3.98 10.60 17.77
N SER A 208 4.48 11.79 18.00
CA SER A 208 5.59 12.40 17.26
C SER A 208 6.90 12.45 18.06
N GLN A 209 6.78 12.33 19.40
CA GLN A 209 7.91 12.39 20.36
C GLN A 209 7.81 11.17 21.29
N ALA A 210 8.32 10.03 20.86
CA ALA A 210 8.28 8.79 21.62
C ALA A 210 9.36 8.75 22.71
N GLY A 211 9.00 8.27 23.91
CA GLY A 211 9.95 7.93 24.96
C GLY A 211 10.35 6.45 24.96
N PHE A 212 9.62 5.64 24.20
CA PHE A 212 9.91 4.22 23.98
C PHE A 212 9.65 3.86 22.52
N ILE A 213 10.57 3.09 21.90
CA ILE A 213 10.39 2.53 20.56
C ILE A 213 10.69 1.04 20.61
N GLY A 214 9.71 0.22 20.20
CA GLY A 214 9.86 -1.23 20.06
C GLY A 214 9.89 -1.67 18.58
N ILE A 215 10.94 -2.38 18.18
CA ILE A 215 11.13 -2.87 16.82
C ILE A 215 11.10 -4.39 16.85
N HIS A 216 9.96 -4.94 16.44
CA HIS A 216 9.63 -6.36 16.60
C HIS A 216 10.13 -7.24 15.45
N ALA A 217 10.58 -6.65 14.35
CA ALA A 217 11.16 -7.38 13.22
C ALA A 217 12.42 -6.67 12.70
N TRP A 218 13.54 -7.40 12.66
CA TRP A 218 14.84 -6.87 12.25
C TRP A 218 14.83 -6.24 10.85
N GLY A 219 14.19 -6.90 9.88
CA GLY A 219 14.13 -6.41 8.49
C GLY A 219 13.48 -5.03 8.30
N ILE A 220 12.74 -4.52 9.30
CA ILE A 220 12.21 -3.15 9.27
C ILE A 220 13.34 -2.13 9.41
N LEU A 221 14.35 -2.43 10.24
CA LEU A 221 15.53 -1.55 10.45
C LEU A 221 16.36 -1.34 9.18
N GLU A 222 16.34 -2.30 8.27
CA GLU A 222 17.13 -2.23 7.04
C GLU A 222 16.48 -1.33 5.98
N SER A 223 15.17 -1.09 6.07
CA SER A 223 14.38 -0.45 5.01
C SER A 223 13.54 0.74 5.45
N MET A 224 13.58 1.10 6.75
CA MET A 224 12.73 2.18 7.28
C MET A 224 13.46 2.96 8.38
N ASP A 225 13.37 4.28 8.33
CA ASP A 225 13.81 5.12 9.44
C ASP A 225 12.77 5.07 10.58
N VAL A 226 13.04 4.24 11.58
CA VAL A 226 12.15 4.00 12.72
C VAL A 226 12.48 4.86 13.94
N LEU A 227 13.59 5.63 13.91
CA LEU A 227 14.05 6.45 15.04
C LEU A 227 13.73 7.94 14.88
N THR A 228 13.13 8.35 13.77
CA THR A 228 12.70 9.74 13.55
C THR A 228 11.85 10.27 14.71
N MET A 229 10.92 9.44 15.23
CA MET A 229 10.01 9.79 16.33
C MET A 229 10.66 9.71 17.72
N ALA A 230 11.90 9.26 17.84
CA ALA A 230 12.62 9.21 19.13
C ALA A 230 12.94 10.62 19.62
N ARG A 231 12.57 10.93 20.87
CA ARG A 231 13.09 12.08 21.59
C ARG A 231 14.45 11.76 22.22
N GLU A 232 15.13 12.73 22.76
CA GLU A 232 16.37 12.53 23.52
C GLU A 232 16.16 11.53 24.67
N GLY A 233 17.10 10.59 24.84
CA GLY A 233 17.06 9.57 25.88
C GLY A 233 15.98 8.49 25.71
N THR A 234 15.41 8.32 24.52
CA THR A 234 14.41 7.27 24.24
C THR A 234 15.00 5.88 24.43
N THR A 235 14.26 5.01 25.12
CA THR A 235 14.57 3.58 25.21
C THR A 235 14.10 2.87 23.95
N VAL A 236 15.01 2.11 23.32
CA VAL A 236 14.76 1.37 22.08
C VAL A 236 14.95 -0.13 22.32
N LEU A 237 13.91 -0.93 22.06
CA LEU A 237 13.94 -2.37 22.12
C LEU A 237 14.05 -2.98 20.73
N LEU A 238 15.10 -3.76 20.48
CA LEU A 238 15.35 -4.46 19.22
C LEU A 238 15.08 -5.95 19.37
N ASN A 239 14.20 -6.52 18.55
CA ASN A 239 14.15 -7.96 18.32
C ASN A 239 15.17 -8.31 17.24
N SER A 240 16.33 -8.83 17.64
CA SER A 240 17.50 -9.00 16.79
C SER A 240 18.06 -10.43 16.88
N PRO A 241 18.48 -11.03 15.76
CA PRO A 241 19.22 -12.30 15.76
C PRO A 241 20.68 -12.14 16.25
N TYR A 242 21.17 -10.89 16.40
CA TYR A 242 22.53 -10.57 16.82
C TYR A 242 22.58 -10.33 18.32
N SER A 243 23.70 -10.68 18.94
CA SER A 243 23.95 -10.44 20.37
C SER A 243 24.11 -8.94 20.69
N ALA A 244 24.08 -8.58 21.96
CA ALA A 244 24.26 -7.20 22.41
C ALA A 244 25.65 -6.62 22.03
N ASP A 245 26.66 -7.47 21.89
CA ASP A 245 28.01 -7.06 21.49
C ASP A 245 28.16 -6.88 19.97
N GLU A 246 27.28 -7.50 19.16
CA GLU A 246 27.36 -7.50 17.69
C GLU A 246 26.37 -6.53 17.04
N VAL A 247 25.22 -6.30 17.68
CA VAL A 247 24.06 -5.62 17.07
C VAL A 247 24.39 -4.20 16.60
N TRP A 248 25.28 -3.50 17.31
CA TRP A 248 25.67 -2.13 16.94
C TRP A 248 26.23 -2.07 15.51
N ASP A 249 27.18 -2.95 15.19
CA ASP A 249 27.85 -2.99 13.88
C ASP A 249 26.91 -3.45 12.74
N LYS A 250 25.73 -3.96 13.08
CA LYS A 250 24.69 -4.38 12.12
C LYS A 250 23.62 -3.32 11.87
N LEU A 251 23.63 -2.22 12.63
CA LEU A 251 22.69 -1.12 12.41
C LEU A 251 23.13 -0.26 11.22
N PRO A 252 22.19 0.20 10.36
CA PRO A 252 22.49 1.17 9.30
C PRO A 252 23.05 2.48 9.85
N ASP A 253 23.82 3.19 9.02
CA ASP A 253 24.46 4.47 9.35
C ASP A 253 23.47 5.52 9.90
N THR A 254 22.30 5.65 9.29
CA THR A 254 21.23 6.56 9.72
C THR A 254 20.76 6.25 11.14
N MET A 255 20.66 4.95 11.49
CA MET A 255 20.26 4.53 12.84
C MET A 255 21.33 4.82 13.85
N GLN A 256 22.59 4.44 13.59
CA GLN A 256 23.71 4.71 14.49
C GLN A 256 23.84 6.22 14.78
N ARG A 257 23.71 7.07 13.75
CA ARG A 257 23.74 8.51 13.89
C ARG A 257 22.65 9.01 14.84
N GLN A 258 21.39 8.61 14.63
CA GLN A 258 20.28 9.04 15.48
C GLN A 258 20.42 8.54 16.93
N VAL A 259 20.97 7.34 17.14
CA VAL A 259 21.26 6.81 18.47
C VAL A 259 22.27 7.70 19.19
N LEU A 260 23.35 8.11 18.52
CA LEU A 260 24.36 8.99 19.09
C LEU A 260 23.83 10.40 19.32
N ASP A 261 23.20 11.00 18.31
CA ASP A 261 22.71 12.39 18.35
C ASP A 261 21.63 12.61 19.42
N LYS A 262 20.78 11.61 19.64
CA LYS A 262 19.65 11.66 20.59
C LYS A 262 19.93 10.91 21.90
N HIS A 263 21.16 10.41 22.12
CA HIS A 263 21.57 9.65 23.31
C HIS A 263 20.59 8.51 23.67
N LEU A 264 20.22 7.68 22.67
CA LEU A 264 19.23 6.64 22.87
C LEU A 264 19.76 5.46 23.68
N ASP A 265 18.89 4.85 24.50
CA ASP A 265 19.19 3.67 25.32
C ASP A 265 18.76 2.41 24.59
N LEU A 266 19.72 1.64 24.04
CA LEU A 266 19.45 0.46 23.23
C LEU A 266 19.40 -0.82 24.05
N TRP A 267 18.37 -1.63 23.80
CA TRP A 267 18.17 -2.98 24.34
C TRP A 267 17.91 -3.98 23.23
N THR A 268 18.39 -5.19 23.38
CA THR A 268 18.20 -6.26 22.38
C THR A 268 17.81 -7.59 23.01
N ILE A 269 17.05 -8.36 22.26
CA ILE A 269 16.66 -9.74 22.56
C ILE A 269 16.50 -10.52 21.27
N ASP A 270 16.96 -11.79 21.24
CA ASP A 270 16.54 -12.75 20.22
C ASP A 270 15.26 -13.47 20.67
N ALA A 271 14.12 -12.81 20.48
CA ALA A 271 12.83 -13.33 20.90
C ALA A 271 12.42 -14.61 20.16
N LEU A 272 12.91 -14.82 18.94
CA LEU A 272 12.62 -16.02 18.15
C LEU A 272 13.31 -17.26 18.75
N SER A 273 14.59 -17.15 19.09
CA SER A 273 15.34 -18.22 19.78
C SER A 273 14.74 -18.54 21.15
N VAL A 274 14.35 -17.51 21.91
CA VAL A 274 13.66 -17.70 23.21
C VAL A 274 12.34 -18.44 23.00
N ALA A 275 11.50 -18.02 22.03
CA ALA A 275 10.22 -18.67 21.74
C ALA A 275 10.38 -20.15 21.36
N ARG A 276 11.39 -20.47 20.54
CA ARG A 276 11.70 -21.84 20.12
C ARG A 276 12.13 -22.72 21.31
N LYS A 277 12.99 -22.22 22.19
CA LYS A 277 13.47 -22.90 23.39
C LYS A 277 12.33 -23.29 24.33
N VAL A 278 11.32 -22.43 24.50
CA VAL A 278 10.18 -22.69 25.40
C VAL A 278 9.00 -23.38 24.70
N GLY A 279 9.12 -23.74 23.42
CA GLY A 279 8.10 -24.47 22.65
C GLY A 279 7.02 -23.61 22.02
N LEU A 280 7.14 -22.30 22.02
CA LEU A 280 6.18 -21.36 21.37
C LEU A 280 6.40 -21.20 19.85
N ARG A 281 7.36 -21.94 19.28
CA ARG A 281 7.73 -21.87 17.84
C ARG A 281 8.15 -20.45 17.45
N ASN A 282 7.37 -19.79 16.60
CA ASN A 282 7.67 -18.44 16.10
C ASN A 282 6.82 -17.33 16.79
N ARG A 283 6.19 -17.62 17.93
CA ARG A 283 5.33 -16.66 18.63
C ARG A 283 6.14 -15.83 19.63
N THR A 284 6.52 -14.63 19.25
CA THR A 284 7.37 -13.73 20.04
C THR A 284 6.61 -12.67 20.83
N ASN A 285 5.31 -12.54 20.62
CA ASN A 285 4.49 -11.46 21.17
C ASN A 285 4.54 -11.37 22.72
N THR A 286 4.40 -12.48 23.44
CA THR A 286 4.49 -12.49 24.92
C THR A 286 5.89 -12.05 25.39
N ILE A 287 6.95 -12.50 24.71
CA ILE A 287 8.33 -12.18 25.00
C ILE A 287 8.59 -10.68 24.87
N LEU A 288 8.25 -10.10 23.73
CA LEU A 288 8.46 -8.69 23.44
C LEU A 288 7.60 -7.78 24.32
N GLN A 289 6.36 -8.20 24.65
CA GLN A 289 5.52 -7.50 25.63
C GLN A 289 6.17 -7.50 27.03
N THR A 290 6.75 -8.62 27.45
CA THR A 290 7.46 -8.73 28.72
C THR A 290 8.67 -7.81 28.75
N CYS A 291 9.46 -7.75 27.68
CA CYS A 291 10.59 -6.83 27.55
C CYS A 291 10.16 -5.37 27.65
N PHE A 292 9.07 -4.97 26.97
CA PHE A 292 8.51 -3.62 27.07
C PHE A 292 8.23 -3.26 28.53
N PHE A 293 7.47 -4.07 29.24
CA PHE A 293 7.15 -3.82 30.65
C PHE A 293 8.40 -3.79 31.55
N ALA A 294 9.43 -4.55 31.22
CA ALA A 294 10.64 -4.63 32.04
C ALA A 294 11.50 -3.36 31.98
N ILE A 295 11.50 -2.65 30.81
CA ILE A 295 12.41 -1.51 30.57
C ILE A 295 11.72 -0.19 30.31
N SER A 296 10.37 -0.15 30.14
CA SER A 296 9.63 1.10 29.85
C SER A 296 9.34 1.94 31.09
N GLY A 297 9.39 1.36 32.29
CA GLY A 297 9.01 2.05 33.51
C GLY A 297 7.51 2.35 33.68
N VAL A 298 6.63 1.80 32.81
CA VAL A 298 5.17 1.99 32.87
C VAL A 298 4.56 1.47 34.16
N LEU A 299 5.06 0.35 34.66
CA LEU A 299 4.71 -0.27 35.93
C LEU A 299 5.97 -0.77 36.65
N PRO A 300 5.92 -0.94 37.98
CA PRO A 300 6.95 -1.71 38.69
C PRO A 300 7.10 -3.09 38.06
N LYS A 301 8.34 -3.54 37.83
CA LYS A 301 8.67 -4.76 37.09
C LYS A 301 7.91 -5.98 37.58
N ASP A 302 7.88 -6.22 38.89
CA ASP A 302 7.27 -7.43 39.49
C ASP A 302 5.74 -7.38 39.34
N GLU A 303 5.12 -6.20 39.46
CA GLU A 303 3.68 -6.01 39.22
C GLU A 303 3.32 -6.26 37.75
N ALA A 304 4.12 -5.75 36.83
CA ALA A 304 3.93 -5.95 35.40
C ALA A 304 3.97 -7.44 35.03
N ILE A 305 4.97 -8.17 35.55
CA ILE A 305 5.12 -9.61 35.33
C ILE A 305 3.91 -10.38 35.87
N ALA A 306 3.43 -10.04 37.08
CA ALA A 306 2.27 -10.67 37.66
C ALA A 306 1.00 -10.45 36.81
N LYS A 307 0.78 -9.21 36.35
CA LYS A 307 -0.36 -8.85 35.46
C LYS A 307 -0.28 -9.57 34.11
N ILE A 308 0.91 -9.71 33.50
CA ILE A 308 1.10 -10.48 32.26
C ILE A 308 0.73 -11.95 32.47
N LYS A 309 1.25 -12.58 33.53
CA LYS A 309 0.98 -13.98 33.83
C LYS A 309 -0.52 -14.23 34.12
N ASP A 310 -1.19 -13.32 34.82
CA ASP A 310 -2.64 -13.36 35.03
C ASP A 310 -3.42 -13.23 33.70
N SER A 311 -3.02 -12.31 32.83
CA SER A 311 -3.61 -12.16 31.49
C SER A 311 -3.46 -13.41 30.63
N ILE A 312 -2.28 -14.05 30.66
CA ILE A 312 -2.03 -15.34 30.00
C ILE A 312 -2.97 -16.42 30.52
N GLN A 313 -3.11 -16.52 31.86
CA GLN A 313 -4.03 -17.48 32.50
C GLN A 313 -5.48 -17.26 32.08
N LYS A 314 -5.94 -16.01 32.04
CA LYS A 314 -7.31 -15.66 31.59
C LYS A 314 -7.54 -16.01 30.12
N THR A 315 -6.55 -15.78 29.27
CA THR A 315 -6.66 -15.97 27.81
C THR A 315 -6.59 -17.44 27.40
N TYR A 316 -5.68 -18.20 27.98
CA TYR A 316 -5.37 -19.56 27.56
C TYR A 316 -5.76 -20.65 28.55
N GLY A 317 -6.05 -20.32 29.82
CA GLY A 317 -6.31 -21.32 30.88
C GLY A 317 -7.49 -22.23 30.58
N LYS A 318 -8.53 -21.72 29.88
CA LYS A 318 -9.68 -22.56 29.45
C LYS A 318 -9.36 -23.44 28.23
N LYS A 319 -8.30 -23.13 27.48
CA LYS A 319 -7.95 -23.84 26.24
C LYS A 319 -6.91 -24.95 26.47
N SER A 320 -5.82 -24.66 27.19
CA SER A 320 -4.75 -25.59 27.44
C SER A 320 -3.78 -25.11 28.53
N GLN A 321 -3.65 -25.85 29.61
CA GLN A 321 -2.71 -25.57 30.69
C GLN A 321 -1.26 -25.59 30.18
N LYS A 322 -0.94 -26.47 29.24
CA LYS A 322 0.39 -26.56 28.62
C LYS A 322 0.76 -25.25 27.91
N ILE A 323 -0.20 -24.60 27.23
CA ILE A 323 0.04 -23.28 26.58
C ILE A 323 0.30 -22.19 27.61
N VAL A 324 -0.40 -22.22 28.75
CA VAL A 324 -0.16 -21.28 29.87
C VAL A 324 1.26 -21.46 30.41
N GLU A 325 1.67 -22.68 30.69
CA GLU A 325 3.02 -23.01 31.21
C GLU A 325 4.12 -22.56 30.25
N MET A 326 3.95 -22.81 28.95
CA MET A 326 4.91 -22.37 27.92
C MET A 326 5.02 -20.83 27.87
N ASN A 327 3.89 -20.10 27.97
CA ASN A 327 3.91 -18.64 27.99
C ASN A 327 4.49 -18.08 29.29
N HIS A 328 4.25 -18.70 30.45
CA HIS A 328 4.90 -18.32 31.73
C HIS A 328 6.42 -18.53 31.65
N ALA A 329 6.87 -19.66 31.10
CA ALA A 329 8.30 -19.91 30.87
C ALA A 329 8.91 -18.88 29.91
N ALA A 330 8.15 -18.45 28.90
CA ALA A 330 8.58 -17.37 27.99
C ALA A 330 8.75 -16.02 28.71
N VAL A 331 7.83 -15.68 29.62
CA VAL A 331 7.95 -14.45 30.45
C VAL A 331 9.24 -14.48 31.27
N ASP A 332 9.52 -15.59 31.94
CA ASP A 332 10.71 -15.72 32.79
C ASP A 332 11.98 -15.70 31.94
N ALA A 333 12.04 -16.46 30.84
CA ALA A 333 13.18 -16.51 29.94
C ALA A 333 13.45 -15.14 29.24
N SER A 334 12.42 -14.31 29.00
CA SER A 334 12.59 -12.99 28.39
C SER A 334 13.53 -12.11 29.21
N LEU A 335 13.41 -12.14 30.54
CA LEU A 335 14.21 -11.31 31.43
C LEU A 335 15.69 -11.76 31.51
N GLU A 336 15.95 -13.04 31.27
CA GLU A 336 17.30 -13.62 31.26
C GLU A 336 18.05 -13.31 29.96
N HIS A 337 17.31 -13.12 28.86
CA HIS A 337 17.87 -12.91 27.50
C HIS A 337 17.75 -11.48 27.00
N LEU A 338 17.19 -10.56 27.79
CA LEU A 338 17.12 -9.12 27.49
C LEU A 338 18.41 -8.43 27.94
N HIS A 339 19.14 -7.85 27.00
CA HIS A 339 20.43 -7.24 27.25
C HIS A 339 20.47 -5.77 26.77
N GLN A 340 21.11 -4.91 27.58
CA GLN A 340 21.43 -3.55 27.16
C GLN A 340 22.62 -3.57 26.20
N VAL A 341 22.55 -2.80 25.14
CA VAL A 341 23.61 -2.66 24.14
C VAL A 341 24.57 -1.57 24.59
N LYS A 342 25.86 -1.88 24.61
CA LYS A 342 26.88 -0.89 24.87
C LYS A 342 27.11 -0.08 23.59
N VAL A 343 26.56 1.13 23.55
CA VAL A 343 26.70 2.05 22.40
C VAL A 343 28.10 2.65 22.42
N PRO A 344 28.94 2.53 21.37
CA PRO A 344 30.23 3.21 21.24
C PRO A 344 30.03 4.70 21.00
N ASP A 345 31.08 5.49 21.22
CA ASP A 345 31.09 6.94 21.00
C ASP A 345 31.17 7.32 19.50
N GLN A 346 31.36 6.36 18.62
CA GLN A 346 31.54 6.56 17.19
C GLN A 346 30.69 5.58 16.34
N MET A 347 30.31 6.05 15.16
CA MET A 347 29.68 5.21 14.15
C MET A 347 30.69 4.18 13.60
N THR A 348 30.21 2.95 13.40
CA THR A 348 30.97 1.85 12.80
C THR A 348 30.25 1.29 11.56
N ALA A 349 29.07 1.79 11.24
CA ALA A 349 28.24 1.30 10.15
C ALA A 349 28.96 1.34 8.80
N ASN A 350 28.81 0.27 8.04
CA ASN A 350 29.37 0.11 6.68
C ASN A 350 28.27 0.06 5.60
N HIS A 351 27.02 0.25 5.96
CA HIS A 351 25.89 0.22 5.05
C HIS A 351 24.82 1.25 5.47
N SER A 352 24.02 1.67 4.49
CA SER A 352 22.88 2.57 4.66
C SER A 352 21.58 1.80 4.54
N LEU A 353 20.45 2.47 4.82
CA LEU A 353 19.11 1.90 4.58
C LEU A 353 18.96 1.46 3.12
N ILE A 354 18.31 0.32 2.93
CA ILE A 354 17.93 -0.16 1.60
C ILE A 354 16.89 0.83 1.03
N PRO A 355 17.14 1.40 -0.16
CA PRO A 355 16.18 2.31 -0.78
C PRO A 355 14.81 1.64 -0.99
N ALA A 356 13.73 2.39 -0.82
CA ALA A 356 12.37 1.88 -1.00
C ALA A 356 12.11 1.38 -2.44
N VAL A 357 12.83 1.93 -3.41
CA VAL A 357 12.72 1.58 -4.84
C VAL A 357 14.09 1.38 -5.47
N ARG A 358 14.15 0.64 -6.58
CA ARG A 358 15.36 0.37 -7.33
C ARG A 358 16.00 1.67 -7.84
N GLU A 359 17.34 1.69 -7.94
CA GLU A 359 18.10 2.86 -8.41
C GLU A 359 17.77 3.24 -9.87
N ASP A 360 17.46 2.27 -10.72
CA ASP A 360 17.08 2.47 -12.12
C ASP A 360 15.62 2.86 -12.35
N SER A 361 14.87 3.13 -11.26
CA SER A 361 13.46 3.52 -11.32
C SER A 361 13.24 4.87 -12.01
N PRO A 362 12.09 5.06 -12.68
CA PRO A 362 11.71 6.36 -13.26
C PRO A 362 11.71 7.50 -12.24
N LYS A 363 11.93 8.73 -12.71
CA LYS A 363 11.99 9.93 -11.86
C LYS A 363 10.79 10.09 -10.92
N PHE A 364 9.58 9.87 -11.42
CA PHE A 364 8.36 9.93 -10.60
C PHE A 364 8.38 8.90 -9.46
N VAL A 365 8.77 7.66 -9.77
CA VAL A 365 8.86 6.58 -8.77
C VAL A 365 9.88 6.92 -7.69
N LYS A 366 11.05 7.46 -8.05
CA LYS A 366 12.08 7.89 -7.08
C LYS A 366 11.65 9.06 -6.21
N ASN A 367 11.02 10.08 -6.81
CA ASN A 367 10.78 11.34 -6.13
C ASN A 367 9.43 11.39 -5.40
N VAL A 368 8.44 10.60 -5.85
CA VAL A 368 7.08 10.60 -5.32
C VAL A 368 6.75 9.28 -4.66
N THR A 369 6.76 8.18 -5.43
CA THR A 369 6.35 6.86 -4.92
C THR A 369 7.23 6.39 -3.77
N ALA A 370 8.56 6.53 -3.89
CA ALA A 370 9.51 6.18 -2.83
C ALA A 370 9.24 6.94 -1.54
N ARG A 371 9.00 8.26 -1.63
CA ARG A 371 8.71 9.09 -0.46
C ARG A 371 7.42 8.65 0.25
N MET A 372 6.41 8.22 -0.51
CA MET A 372 5.18 7.67 0.07
C MET A 372 5.42 6.33 0.76
N ILE A 373 6.23 5.44 0.17
CA ILE A 373 6.60 4.14 0.76
C ILE A 373 7.39 4.32 2.06
N GLU A 374 8.27 5.30 2.11
CA GLU A 374 9.08 5.67 3.27
C GLU A 374 8.26 6.32 4.41
N GLY A 375 6.97 6.65 4.17
CA GLY A 375 6.10 7.31 5.15
C GLY A 375 6.18 8.83 5.16
N PHE A 376 6.85 9.45 4.17
CA PHE A 376 7.02 10.89 4.03
C PHE A 376 6.14 11.51 2.94
N GLY A 377 5.08 10.83 2.53
CA GLY A 377 4.15 11.31 1.51
C GLY A 377 3.47 12.63 1.87
N ASP A 378 3.25 12.89 3.15
CA ASP A 378 2.66 14.13 3.65
C ASP A 378 3.53 15.38 3.37
N LEU A 379 4.84 15.20 3.17
CA LEU A 379 5.79 16.26 2.86
C LEU A 379 5.90 16.57 1.36
N LEU A 380 5.20 15.83 0.50
CA LEU A 380 5.20 16.10 -0.93
C LEU A 380 4.38 17.37 -1.22
N PRO A 381 4.93 18.30 -2.06
CA PRO A 381 4.18 19.46 -2.51
C PRO A 381 3.07 19.07 -3.49
N VAL A 382 2.09 19.93 -3.65
CA VAL A 382 0.94 19.69 -4.55
C VAL A 382 1.40 19.45 -5.99
N SER A 383 2.42 20.17 -6.48
CA SER A 383 2.98 20.02 -7.83
C SER A 383 3.67 18.66 -8.08
N ALA A 384 3.96 17.87 -7.03
CA ALA A 384 4.59 16.57 -7.18
C ALA A 384 3.66 15.53 -7.83
N LEU A 385 2.34 15.72 -7.76
CA LEU A 385 1.34 14.85 -8.36
C LEU A 385 0.89 15.41 -9.73
N PRO A 386 0.57 14.53 -10.71
CA PRO A 386 0.06 14.96 -12.02
C PRO A 386 -1.26 15.75 -11.88
N ASP A 387 -1.38 16.84 -12.61
CA ASP A 387 -2.54 17.74 -12.61
C ASP A 387 -3.76 17.16 -13.34
N ASP A 388 -3.54 16.17 -14.21
CA ASP A 388 -4.57 15.43 -14.94
C ASP A 388 -5.11 14.21 -14.14
N GLY A 389 -4.59 13.97 -12.93
CA GLY A 389 -4.99 12.86 -12.07
C GLY A 389 -4.47 11.49 -12.52
N THR A 390 -3.61 11.40 -13.53
CA THR A 390 -3.00 10.12 -13.95
C THR A 390 -1.94 9.66 -12.96
N TYR A 391 -1.70 8.34 -12.91
CA TYR A 391 -0.67 7.74 -12.08
C TYR A 391 0.11 6.69 -12.88
N PRO A 392 1.43 6.57 -12.71
CA PRO A 392 2.22 5.59 -13.46
C PRO A 392 1.78 4.15 -13.20
N ALA A 393 1.59 3.37 -14.26
CA ALA A 393 1.23 1.96 -14.19
C ALA A 393 2.45 1.06 -13.96
N GLY A 394 2.25 -0.15 -13.42
CA GLY A 394 3.28 -1.18 -13.27
C GLY A 394 4.41 -0.79 -12.32
N THR A 395 4.12 -0.01 -11.29
CA THR A 395 5.16 0.53 -10.39
C THR A 395 5.60 -0.44 -9.31
N THR A 396 4.85 -1.51 -9.03
CA THR A 396 5.24 -2.55 -8.06
C THR A 396 6.59 -3.21 -8.38
N LYS A 397 6.96 -3.29 -9.65
CA LYS A 397 8.24 -3.87 -10.09
C LYS A 397 9.48 -3.11 -9.62
N TYR A 398 9.32 -1.85 -9.24
CA TYR A 398 10.42 -1.01 -8.76
C TYR A 398 10.57 -1.07 -7.24
N GLU A 399 9.59 -1.56 -6.51
CA GLU A 399 9.60 -1.61 -5.05
C GLU A 399 10.54 -2.71 -4.53
N GLN A 400 11.41 -2.36 -3.58
CA GLN A 400 12.34 -3.30 -2.94
C GLN A 400 11.75 -3.74 -1.59
N ARG A 401 10.93 -4.80 -1.61
CA ARG A 401 10.22 -5.25 -0.40
C ARG A 401 11.02 -6.20 0.48
N THR A 402 11.88 -7.03 -0.11
CA THR A 402 12.71 -8.04 0.60
C THR A 402 11.88 -8.89 1.57
N LEU A 403 10.86 -9.59 1.03
CA LEU A 403 9.78 -10.19 1.83
C LEU A 403 10.18 -11.45 2.61
N SER A 404 11.18 -12.19 2.16
CA SER A 404 11.60 -13.46 2.76
C SER A 404 13.08 -13.73 2.52
N ASP A 405 13.76 -14.29 3.52
CA ASP A 405 15.13 -14.78 3.39
C ASP A 405 15.19 -16.15 2.70
N VAL A 406 14.04 -16.83 2.65
CA VAL A 406 13.89 -18.13 1.98
C VAL A 406 13.16 -17.90 0.67
N ILE A 407 13.82 -18.15 -0.46
CA ILE A 407 13.29 -17.91 -1.81
C ILE A 407 13.35 -19.17 -2.67
N ALA A 408 12.55 -19.17 -3.75
CA ALA A 408 12.57 -20.29 -4.70
C ALA A 408 13.86 -20.32 -5.51
N THR A 409 14.50 -21.49 -5.59
CA THR A 409 15.71 -21.75 -6.38
C THR A 409 15.42 -22.82 -7.41
N TRP A 410 15.80 -22.57 -8.66
CA TRP A 410 15.56 -23.46 -9.80
C TRP A 410 16.73 -24.40 -10.08
N GLU A 411 16.44 -25.68 -10.36
CA GLU A 411 17.39 -26.69 -10.82
C GLU A 411 17.14 -27.06 -12.30
N PRO A 412 17.94 -26.49 -13.23
CA PRO A 412 17.74 -26.68 -14.65
C PRO A 412 17.71 -28.13 -15.11
N ASN A 413 18.62 -28.96 -14.58
CA ASN A 413 18.79 -30.34 -15.00
C ASN A 413 17.64 -31.28 -14.63
N ALA A 414 16.87 -30.92 -13.61
CA ALA A 414 15.70 -31.69 -13.17
C ALA A 414 14.39 -31.15 -13.78
N CYS A 415 14.41 -29.97 -14.39
CA CYS A 415 13.21 -29.26 -14.82
C CYS A 415 12.66 -29.79 -16.14
N ILE A 416 11.40 -30.18 -16.15
CA ILE A 416 10.66 -30.59 -17.37
C ILE A 416 9.98 -29.43 -18.10
N GLN A 417 10.18 -28.21 -17.67
CA GLN A 417 9.69 -26.97 -18.30
C GLN A 417 8.16 -26.92 -18.44
N CYS A 418 7.42 -27.45 -17.50
CA CYS A 418 5.93 -27.52 -17.55
C CYS A 418 5.23 -26.17 -17.28
N GLY A 419 5.90 -25.21 -16.65
CA GLY A 419 5.34 -23.88 -16.32
C GLY A 419 4.47 -23.82 -15.05
N ASN A 420 4.21 -24.95 -14.36
CA ASN A 420 3.31 -24.99 -13.22
C ASN A 420 3.77 -24.05 -12.08
N CYS A 421 5.04 -24.02 -11.75
CA CYS A 421 5.59 -23.15 -10.70
C CYS A 421 5.40 -21.66 -11.03
N ALA A 422 5.55 -21.27 -12.29
CA ALA A 422 5.30 -19.90 -12.74
C ALA A 422 3.81 -19.58 -12.68
N PHE A 423 2.94 -20.52 -13.07
CA PHE A 423 1.49 -20.33 -13.04
C PHE A 423 0.95 -20.10 -11.64
N VAL A 424 1.27 -20.99 -10.67
CA VAL A 424 0.73 -20.92 -9.31
C VAL A 424 1.33 -19.81 -8.44
N CYS A 425 2.39 -19.13 -8.91
CA CYS A 425 3.06 -18.11 -8.13
C CYS A 425 2.15 -16.89 -7.89
N PRO A 426 1.74 -16.61 -6.64
CA PRO A 426 0.75 -15.56 -6.33
C PRO A 426 1.23 -14.15 -6.70
N HIS A 427 2.54 -13.91 -6.59
CA HIS A 427 3.14 -12.61 -6.85
C HIS A 427 3.74 -12.50 -8.25
N GLY A 428 3.67 -13.58 -9.04
CA GLY A 428 4.23 -13.62 -10.37
C GLY A 428 5.75 -13.45 -10.41
N VAL A 429 6.45 -13.82 -9.36
CA VAL A 429 7.91 -13.67 -9.26
C VAL A 429 8.69 -14.68 -10.07
N ILE A 430 8.06 -15.80 -10.45
CA ILE A 430 8.67 -16.85 -11.28
C ILE A 430 8.33 -16.56 -12.73
N ARG A 431 9.35 -16.34 -13.53
CA ARG A 431 9.27 -15.98 -14.94
C ARG A 431 10.00 -16.99 -15.79
N SER A 432 9.46 -17.31 -16.96
CA SER A 432 10.17 -18.14 -17.93
C SER A 432 10.27 -17.45 -19.29
N LYS A 433 11.40 -17.64 -19.94
CA LYS A 433 11.62 -17.20 -21.32
C LYS A 433 12.31 -18.32 -22.09
N TYR A 434 12.04 -18.41 -23.40
CA TYR A 434 12.87 -19.13 -24.34
C TYR A 434 13.49 -18.15 -25.33
N TYR A 435 14.71 -18.43 -25.76
CA TYR A 435 15.48 -17.51 -26.58
C TYR A 435 16.63 -18.26 -27.27
N PRO A 436 17.17 -17.75 -28.40
CA PRO A 436 18.35 -18.35 -29.05
C PRO A 436 19.58 -18.21 -28.15
N GLN A 437 20.51 -19.17 -28.25
CA GLN A 437 21.73 -19.20 -27.44
C GLN A 437 22.57 -17.92 -27.53
N SER A 438 22.49 -17.19 -28.64
CA SER A 438 23.18 -15.89 -28.81
C SER A 438 22.75 -14.82 -27.80
N GLN A 439 21.59 -14.94 -27.17
CA GLN A 439 21.12 -14.03 -26.15
C GLN A 439 21.78 -14.24 -24.77
N LEU A 440 22.62 -15.26 -24.61
CA LEU A 440 23.42 -15.48 -23.41
C LEU A 440 24.77 -14.72 -23.43
N GLU A 441 25.07 -13.97 -24.50
CA GLU A 441 26.25 -13.13 -24.54
C GLU A 441 26.19 -12.06 -23.44
N GLY A 442 27.22 -12.01 -22.59
CA GLY A 442 27.28 -11.10 -21.45
C GLY A 442 26.48 -11.54 -20.21
N ALA A 443 25.93 -12.77 -20.18
CA ALA A 443 25.28 -13.32 -19.03
C ALA A 443 26.25 -13.43 -17.83
N PRO A 444 25.78 -13.12 -16.59
CA PRO A 444 26.55 -13.46 -15.40
C PRO A 444 26.88 -14.95 -15.33
N GLU A 445 28.03 -15.32 -14.78
CA GLU A 445 28.42 -16.73 -14.62
C GLU A 445 27.39 -17.56 -13.84
N SER A 446 26.70 -16.93 -12.91
CA SER A 446 25.64 -17.52 -12.10
C SER A 446 24.28 -17.67 -12.81
N PHE A 447 24.14 -17.09 -14.03
CA PHE A 447 22.88 -17.13 -14.76
C PHE A 447 22.61 -18.52 -15.33
N GLN A 448 21.54 -19.14 -14.88
CA GLN A 448 21.19 -20.52 -15.25
C GLN A 448 20.32 -20.56 -16.51
N SER A 449 20.65 -21.51 -17.41
CA SER A 449 19.84 -21.83 -18.59
C SER A 449 19.86 -23.34 -18.85
N ALA A 450 18.87 -23.83 -19.56
CA ALA A 450 18.78 -25.20 -20.06
C ALA A 450 18.44 -25.21 -21.55
N GLU A 451 18.66 -26.33 -22.24
CA GLU A 451 18.14 -26.51 -23.59
C GLU A 451 16.62 -26.49 -23.60
N LEU A 452 16.00 -25.81 -24.56
CA LEU A 452 14.55 -25.76 -24.66
C LEU A 452 14.00 -27.13 -25.14
N ASN A 453 13.19 -27.79 -24.32
CA ASN A 453 12.51 -29.00 -24.69
C ASN A 453 11.22 -28.69 -25.48
N ALA A 454 11.35 -28.30 -26.76
CA ALA A 454 10.23 -28.02 -27.65
C ALA A 454 10.57 -28.34 -29.11
N ALA A 455 9.68 -29.01 -29.81
CA ALA A 455 9.81 -29.27 -31.24
C ALA A 455 9.73 -27.97 -32.05
N GLY A 456 10.52 -27.84 -33.10
CA GLY A 456 10.47 -26.72 -34.05
C GLY A 456 11.23 -25.45 -33.61
N LEU A 457 11.95 -25.50 -32.50
CA LEU A 457 12.80 -24.40 -31.99
C LEU A 457 14.19 -24.92 -31.62
N PRO A 458 14.99 -25.47 -32.61
CA PRO A 458 16.33 -25.95 -32.32
C PRO A 458 17.23 -24.80 -31.87
N GLU A 459 18.30 -25.14 -31.12
CA GLU A 459 19.31 -24.18 -30.61
C GLU A 459 18.70 -23.07 -29.73
N SER A 460 17.57 -23.34 -29.12
CA SER A 460 16.92 -22.41 -28.17
C SER A 460 17.21 -22.82 -26.73
N CYS A 461 17.46 -21.82 -25.91
CA CYS A 461 17.61 -21.96 -24.46
C CYS A 461 16.29 -21.64 -23.75
N TYR A 462 16.14 -22.18 -22.55
CA TYR A 462 15.07 -21.91 -21.61
C TYR A 462 15.67 -21.45 -20.28
N THR A 463 15.12 -20.41 -19.70
CA THR A 463 15.44 -19.98 -18.34
C THR A 463 14.16 -19.77 -17.54
N LEU A 464 14.21 -20.20 -16.29
CA LEU A 464 13.23 -19.87 -15.27
C LEU A 464 13.94 -18.98 -14.25
N GLN A 465 13.52 -17.71 -14.15
CA GLN A 465 14.10 -16.73 -13.26
C GLN A 465 13.14 -16.39 -12.13
N VAL A 466 13.67 -16.26 -10.90
CA VAL A 466 12.93 -15.84 -9.73
C VAL A 466 13.34 -14.41 -9.35
N VAL A 467 12.35 -13.52 -9.11
CA VAL A 467 12.57 -12.16 -8.61
C VAL A 467 12.67 -12.22 -7.08
N PRO A 468 13.88 -12.08 -6.50
CA PRO A 468 14.14 -12.44 -5.11
C PRO A 468 13.46 -11.52 -4.10
N ASP A 469 13.35 -10.21 -4.39
CA ASP A 469 12.82 -9.22 -3.46
C ASP A 469 11.30 -9.29 -3.31
N GLN A 470 10.61 -9.93 -4.24
CA GLN A 470 9.17 -10.07 -4.28
C GLN A 470 8.69 -11.49 -3.91
N CYS A 471 9.62 -12.42 -3.71
CA CYS A 471 9.30 -13.78 -3.28
C CYS A 471 8.92 -13.79 -1.79
N THR A 472 7.76 -14.38 -1.47
CA THR A 472 7.25 -14.50 -0.08
C THR A 472 7.61 -15.81 0.61
N GLY A 473 8.36 -16.71 -0.07
CA GLY A 473 8.72 -18.01 0.48
C GLY A 473 7.54 -18.96 0.74
N CYS A 474 6.40 -18.79 0.07
CA CYS A 474 5.16 -19.50 0.37
C CYS A 474 5.17 -21.00 0.05
N GLY A 475 6.09 -21.49 -0.78
CA GLY A 475 6.24 -22.92 -1.10
C GLY A 475 5.32 -23.46 -2.20
N LEU A 476 4.30 -22.73 -2.69
CA LEU A 476 3.35 -23.24 -3.70
C LEU A 476 4.04 -23.73 -4.98
N CYS A 477 5.13 -23.08 -5.40
CA CYS A 477 5.90 -23.51 -6.55
C CYS A 477 6.55 -24.89 -6.36
N VAL A 478 6.97 -25.22 -5.15
CA VAL A 478 7.54 -26.53 -4.78
C VAL A 478 6.44 -27.59 -4.80
N GLU A 479 5.29 -27.31 -4.17
CA GLU A 479 4.14 -28.21 -4.17
C GLU A 479 3.65 -28.52 -5.59
N ALA A 480 3.55 -27.52 -6.46
CA ALA A 480 3.08 -27.68 -7.84
C ALA A 480 4.11 -28.33 -8.78
N CYS A 481 5.35 -28.46 -8.36
CA CYS A 481 6.42 -29.04 -9.21
C CYS A 481 6.32 -30.57 -9.24
N PRO A 482 6.12 -31.20 -10.42
CA PRO A 482 6.05 -32.65 -10.52
C PRO A 482 7.43 -33.32 -10.74
N ALA A 483 8.49 -32.54 -10.98
CA ALA A 483 9.80 -33.05 -11.40
C ALA A 483 10.78 -33.17 -10.23
N HIS A 484 11.60 -34.22 -10.27
CA HIS A 484 12.60 -34.53 -9.27
C HIS A 484 13.97 -34.79 -9.95
N PRO A 485 15.09 -34.44 -9.30
CA PRO A 485 16.40 -34.93 -9.70
C PRO A 485 16.48 -36.46 -9.62
N VAL A 486 17.27 -37.06 -10.48
CA VAL A 486 17.44 -38.51 -10.49
C VAL A 486 18.12 -38.97 -9.19
N GLY A 487 17.44 -39.85 -8.46
CA GLY A 487 17.95 -40.39 -7.21
C GLY A 487 17.62 -39.55 -5.94
N GLU A 488 16.94 -38.42 -6.07
CA GLU A 488 16.59 -37.50 -4.98
C GLU A 488 15.07 -37.25 -4.94
N PRO A 489 14.26 -38.21 -4.46
CA PRO A 489 12.80 -38.12 -4.49
C PRO A 489 12.23 -36.99 -3.60
N ASP A 490 12.97 -36.57 -2.57
CA ASP A 490 12.58 -35.51 -1.65
C ASP A 490 12.92 -34.08 -2.14
N ARG A 491 13.74 -33.98 -3.21
CA ARG A 491 14.10 -32.72 -3.83
C ARG A 491 13.29 -32.53 -5.13
N LYS A 492 12.93 -31.30 -5.43
CA LYS A 492 12.18 -30.93 -6.63
C LYS A 492 13.08 -30.18 -7.64
N ALA A 493 12.57 -29.97 -8.86
CA ALA A 493 13.23 -29.07 -9.82
C ALA A 493 13.13 -27.58 -9.43
N ILE A 494 12.36 -27.24 -8.41
CA ILE A 494 12.35 -25.94 -7.74
C ILE A 494 12.17 -26.18 -6.24
N ASN A 495 13.00 -25.53 -5.42
CA ASN A 495 13.03 -25.69 -3.99
C ASN A 495 13.07 -24.33 -3.30
N LEU A 496 12.76 -24.29 -1.99
CA LEU A 496 12.99 -23.11 -1.16
C LEU A 496 14.37 -23.22 -0.51
N GLU A 497 15.21 -22.22 -0.70
CA GLU A 497 16.54 -22.14 -0.13
C GLU A 497 16.78 -20.79 0.54
N GLU A 498 17.62 -20.78 1.57
CA GLU A 498 17.97 -19.58 2.32
C GLU A 498 18.97 -18.73 1.53
N HIS A 499 18.64 -17.47 1.31
CA HIS A 499 19.47 -16.46 0.65
C HIS A 499 19.41 -15.16 1.45
N LEU A 500 20.28 -15.02 2.44
CA LEU A 500 20.41 -13.79 3.22
C LEU A 500 20.96 -12.64 2.35
N ASP A 501 21.95 -12.94 1.50
CA ASP A 501 22.41 -12.02 0.46
C ASP A 501 21.81 -12.41 -0.90
N LYS A 502 21.07 -11.48 -1.51
CA LYS A 502 20.37 -11.65 -2.79
C LYS A 502 21.05 -10.96 -3.97
N THR A 503 22.27 -10.48 -3.80
CA THR A 503 23.00 -9.71 -4.82
C THR A 503 23.10 -10.49 -6.12
N VAL A 504 23.51 -11.76 -6.07
CA VAL A 504 23.66 -12.63 -7.24
C VAL A 504 22.32 -12.81 -7.96
N GLN A 505 21.24 -13.06 -7.22
CA GLN A 505 19.92 -13.26 -7.81
C GLN A 505 19.39 -11.97 -8.45
N ARG A 506 19.67 -10.79 -7.88
CA ARG A 506 19.32 -9.49 -8.45
C ARG A 506 20.07 -9.22 -9.76
N GLU A 507 21.35 -9.59 -9.84
CA GLU A 507 22.14 -9.49 -11.08
C GLU A 507 21.56 -10.39 -12.19
N ASN A 508 21.19 -11.62 -11.85
CA ASN A 508 20.55 -12.54 -12.78
C ASN A 508 19.19 -12.02 -13.28
N VAL A 509 18.39 -11.40 -12.41
CA VAL A 509 17.13 -10.75 -12.82
C VAL A 509 17.38 -9.60 -13.78
N LYS A 510 18.35 -8.72 -13.49
CA LYS A 510 18.72 -7.62 -14.40
C LYS A 510 19.10 -8.13 -15.79
N PHE A 511 19.89 -9.19 -15.85
CA PHE A 511 20.24 -9.81 -17.14
C PHE A 511 19.00 -10.44 -17.82
N PHE A 512 18.16 -11.17 -17.08
CA PHE A 512 16.94 -11.77 -17.61
C PHE A 512 15.99 -10.71 -18.20
N GLU A 513 15.91 -9.52 -17.60
CA GLU A 513 15.11 -8.41 -18.12
C GLU A 513 15.60 -7.90 -19.48
N THR A 514 16.89 -8.05 -19.82
CA THR A 514 17.43 -7.67 -21.14
C THR A 514 17.03 -8.64 -22.25
N ILE A 515 16.71 -9.89 -21.93
CA ILE A 515 16.24 -10.88 -22.90
C ILE A 515 14.84 -10.46 -23.39
N PRO A 516 14.58 -10.40 -24.71
CA PRO A 516 13.28 -9.99 -25.25
C PRO A 516 12.12 -10.84 -24.71
N VAL A 517 10.95 -10.22 -24.59
CA VAL A 517 9.69 -10.92 -24.30
C VAL A 517 9.36 -11.85 -25.47
N ASN A 518 8.84 -13.04 -25.16
CA ASN A 518 8.49 -14.02 -26.17
C ASN A 518 7.33 -13.54 -27.07
N ASP A 519 7.46 -13.82 -28.37
CA ASP A 519 6.44 -13.47 -29.37
C ASP A 519 5.17 -14.27 -29.12
N ARG A 520 4.06 -13.57 -28.87
CA ARG A 520 2.74 -14.14 -28.62
C ARG A 520 2.25 -15.06 -29.75
N SER A 521 2.57 -14.74 -31.01
CA SER A 521 2.16 -15.53 -32.18
C SER A 521 2.80 -16.92 -32.24
N ARG A 522 3.86 -17.14 -31.45
CA ARG A 522 4.64 -18.39 -31.42
C ARG A 522 4.41 -19.21 -30.15
N VAL A 523 3.39 -18.90 -29.38
CA VAL A 523 3.08 -19.52 -28.07
C VAL A 523 1.75 -20.23 -28.14
N ASP A 524 1.66 -21.43 -27.57
CA ASP A 524 0.41 -22.18 -27.45
C ASP A 524 -0.40 -21.72 -26.23
N PHE A 525 -1.47 -20.97 -26.44
CA PHE A 525 -2.36 -20.45 -25.39
C PHE A 525 -3.22 -21.52 -24.72
N ALA A 526 -3.30 -22.73 -25.31
CA ALA A 526 -4.08 -23.84 -24.74
C ALA A 526 -3.33 -24.61 -23.64
N THR A 527 -2.04 -24.29 -23.41
CA THR A 527 -1.22 -24.99 -22.42
C THR A 527 -0.74 -24.04 -21.31
N VAL A 528 -0.62 -24.57 -20.09
CA VAL A 528 0.00 -23.82 -18.98
C VAL A 528 1.40 -23.34 -19.35
N ARG A 529 2.21 -24.22 -19.91
CA ARG A 529 3.58 -23.87 -20.37
C ARG A 529 3.57 -22.69 -21.33
N GLY A 530 2.74 -22.73 -22.35
CA GLY A 530 2.67 -21.67 -23.35
C GLY A 530 2.24 -20.35 -22.74
N THR A 531 1.21 -20.33 -21.91
CA THR A 531 0.74 -19.10 -21.27
C THR A 531 1.80 -18.46 -20.37
N GLN A 532 2.69 -19.23 -19.75
CA GLN A 532 3.74 -18.72 -18.86
C GLN A 532 4.97 -18.14 -19.60
N PHE A 533 5.03 -18.22 -20.92
CA PHE A 533 5.96 -17.44 -21.75
C PHE A 533 5.42 -16.04 -22.09
N LEU A 534 4.13 -15.79 -21.85
CA LEU A 534 3.52 -14.47 -22.06
C LEU A 534 3.90 -13.50 -20.94
N GLU A 535 4.13 -12.25 -21.31
CA GLU A 535 4.36 -11.16 -20.36
C GLU A 535 3.11 -10.95 -19.50
N PRO A 536 3.18 -11.03 -18.17
CA PRO A 536 2.08 -10.63 -17.33
C PRO A 536 2.00 -9.12 -17.20
N LEU A 537 0.78 -8.60 -17.19
CA LEU A 537 0.51 -7.19 -16.95
C LEU A 537 -0.20 -6.98 -15.59
N PHE A 538 -0.06 -7.96 -14.71
CA PHE A 538 -0.40 -7.91 -13.29
C PHE A 538 0.66 -8.69 -12.52
N GLU A 539 1.45 -7.99 -11.71
CA GLU A 539 2.59 -8.60 -11.01
C GLU A 539 2.95 -7.91 -9.70
N PHE A 540 3.57 -8.65 -8.80
CA PHE A 540 4.10 -8.16 -7.52
C PHE A 540 3.05 -7.42 -6.68
N SER A 541 1.81 -7.92 -6.69
CA SER A 541 0.72 -7.34 -5.91
C SER A 541 0.96 -7.47 -4.40
N GLY A 542 0.22 -6.69 -3.61
CA GLY A 542 0.21 -6.78 -2.14
C GLY A 542 -0.61 -7.93 -1.56
N ALA A 543 -0.92 -8.97 -2.34
CA ALA A 543 -1.71 -10.12 -1.90
C ALA A 543 -1.02 -10.94 -0.80
N CYS A 544 -1.78 -11.81 -0.14
CA CYS A 544 -1.27 -12.71 0.89
C CYS A 544 -0.19 -13.65 0.33
N SER A 545 0.72 -14.08 1.18
CA SER A 545 1.62 -15.20 0.89
C SER A 545 0.78 -16.45 0.63
N GLY A 546 0.97 -17.08 -0.54
CA GLY A 546 0.17 -18.25 -0.94
C GLY A 546 -1.26 -17.93 -1.45
N CYS A 547 -1.56 -16.70 -1.85
CA CYS A 547 -2.88 -16.31 -2.38
C CYS A 547 -3.29 -17.19 -3.57
N GLY A 548 -4.52 -17.73 -3.54
CA GLY A 548 -5.08 -18.56 -4.60
C GLY A 548 -5.75 -17.80 -5.74
N GLU A 549 -6.01 -16.50 -5.58
CA GLU A 549 -6.75 -15.68 -6.56
C GLU A 549 -5.84 -15.07 -7.63
N THR A 550 -4.71 -14.52 -7.22
CA THR A 550 -3.81 -13.73 -8.08
C THR A 550 -3.23 -14.48 -9.28
N PRO A 551 -2.99 -15.81 -9.25
CA PRO A 551 -2.59 -16.56 -10.43
C PRO A 551 -3.56 -16.44 -11.60
N TYR A 552 -4.87 -16.43 -11.32
CA TYR A 552 -5.92 -16.30 -12.34
C TYR A 552 -5.99 -14.87 -12.89
N VAL A 553 -5.87 -13.87 -12.04
CA VAL A 553 -5.80 -12.46 -12.46
C VAL A 553 -4.58 -12.23 -13.36
N LYS A 554 -3.42 -12.78 -12.97
CA LYS A 554 -2.21 -12.76 -13.79
C LYS A 554 -2.46 -13.41 -15.17
N LEU A 555 -3.07 -14.61 -15.21
CA LEU A 555 -3.38 -15.31 -16.44
C LEU A 555 -4.28 -14.49 -17.37
N ILE A 556 -5.33 -13.85 -16.84
CA ILE A 556 -6.18 -12.94 -17.63
C ILE A 556 -5.33 -11.85 -18.27
N THR A 557 -4.41 -11.26 -17.54
CA THR A 557 -3.55 -10.20 -18.09
C THR A 557 -2.56 -10.74 -19.12
N GLN A 558 -2.07 -11.96 -18.98
CA GLN A 558 -1.22 -12.62 -19.98
C GLN A 558 -1.98 -12.88 -21.29
N LEU A 559 -3.25 -13.26 -21.20
CA LEU A 559 -4.07 -13.60 -22.38
C LEU A 559 -4.73 -12.36 -23.01
N PHE A 560 -5.25 -11.44 -22.22
CA PHE A 560 -6.14 -10.37 -22.67
C PHE A 560 -5.69 -8.97 -22.24
N GLY A 561 -4.59 -8.83 -21.48
CA GLY A 561 -4.24 -7.61 -20.77
C GLY A 561 -4.06 -6.38 -21.64
N ASP A 562 -3.63 -6.54 -22.91
CA ASP A 562 -3.48 -5.44 -23.87
C ASP A 562 -4.78 -4.77 -24.30
N ARG A 563 -5.93 -5.39 -24.00
CA ARG A 563 -7.27 -4.95 -24.38
C ARG A 563 -8.34 -5.18 -23.30
N ALA A 564 -7.91 -5.56 -22.08
CA ALA A 564 -8.83 -5.86 -20.98
C ALA A 564 -9.35 -4.55 -20.34
N GLU A 565 -10.64 -4.54 -20.03
CA GLU A 565 -11.32 -3.58 -19.17
C GLU A 565 -11.89 -4.36 -17.99
N VAL A 566 -11.50 -4.00 -16.77
CA VAL A 566 -11.79 -4.78 -15.56
C VAL A 566 -12.64 -3.95 -14.60
N ALA A 567 -13.85 -4.44 -14.33
CA ALA A 567 -14.71 -4.02 -13.24
C ALA A 567 -14.48 -4.97 -12.05
N ASN A 568 -14.01 -4.45 -10.92
CA ASN A 568 -13.65 -5.27 -9.78
C ASN A 568 -14.52 -4.93 -8.57
N ALA A 569 -15.18 -5.92 -8.00
CA ALA A 569 -15.94 -5.76 -6.77
C ALA A 569 -15.01 -5.49 -5.58
N THR A 570 -15.47 -4.69 -4.62
CA THR A 570 -14.77 -4.49 -3.36
C THR A 570 -14.56 -5.83 -2.65
N GLY A 571 -13.35 -6.09 -2.19
CA GLY A 571 -12.94 -7.35 -1.54
C GLY A 571 -11.44 -7.54 -1.63
N CYS A 572 -10.95 -8.79 -1.50
CA CYS A 572 -9.51 -9.09 -1.59
C CYS A 572 -8.91 -8.63 -2.92
N SER A 573 -9.58 -8.92 -4.04
CA SER A 573 -9.07 -8.58 -5.38
C SER A 573 -8.96 -7.08 -5.61
N SER A 574 -9.88 -6.28 -5.10
CA SER A 574 -9.79 -4.81 -5.18
C SER A 574 -8.69 -4.25 -4.27
N ILE A 575 -8.47 -4.86 -3.10
CA ILE A 575 -7.41 -4.41 -2.18
C ILE A 575 -6.04 -4.67 -2.77
N TYR A 576 -5.72 -5.89 -3.20
CA TYR A 576 -4.41 -6.15 -3.78
C TYR A 576 -4.24 -5.57 -5.19
N GLY A 577 -5.33 -5.28 -5.90
CA GLY A 577 -5.33 -4.62 -7.21
C GLY A 577 -5.19 -3.11 -7.14
N GLY A 578 -5.63 -2.47 -6.05
CA GLY A 578 -5.65 -1.02 -5.85
C GLY A 578 -4.74 -0.50 -4.75
N ASN A 579 -3.71 -1.20 -4.40
CA ASN A 579 -2.80 -0.93 -3.26
C ASN A 579 -1.79 0.17 -3.59
N LEU A 580 -2.17 1.43 -3.46
CA LEU A 580 -1.26 2.57 -3.62
C LEU A 580 -0.20 2.60 -2.48
N PRO A 581 0.97 3.22 -2.69
CA PRO A 581 1.38 4.10 -3.81
C PRO A 581 1.92 3.38 -5.05
N THR A 582 2.02 2.06 -5.04
CA THR A 582 2.41 1.28 -6.21
C THR A 582 1.19 0.60 -6.83
N THR A 583 1.27 0.24 -8.11
CA THR A 583 0.21 -0.50 -8.79
C THR A 583 0.75 -1.74 -9.49
N PRO A 584 0.11 -2.91 -9.34
CA PRO A 584 0.50 -4.15 -10.01
C PRO A 584 0.10 -4.20 -11.48
N TRP A 585 -0.81 -3.34 -11.93
CA TRP A 585 -1.30 -3.28 -13.31
C TRP A 585 -0.28 -2.59 -14.21
N GLY A 586 0.28 -3.33 -15.15
CA GLY A 586 1.34 -2.90 -16.04
C GLY A 586 0.87 -2.60 -17.46
N LYS A 587 1.83 -2.15 -18.28
CA LYS A 587 1.67 -1.96 -19.74
C LYS A 587 2.79 -2.72 -20.44
N ASN A 588 2.47 -3.29 -21.61
CA ASN A 588 3.46 -3.92 -22.49
C ASN A 588 4.32 -2.87 -23.21
N ALA A 589 5.28 -3.34 -24.01
CA ALA A 589 6.19 -2.47 -24.77
C ALA A 589 5.48 -1.55 -25.78
N SER A 590 4.23 -1.87 -26.18
CA SER A 590 3.39 -1.01 -27.02
C SER A 590 2.60 0.04 -26.24
N GLY A 591 2.80 0.15 -24.92
CA GLY A 591 2.08 1.07 -24.05
C GLY A 591 0.64 0.64 -23.71
N ARG A 592 0.24 -0.59 -24.05
CA ARG A 592 -1.10 -1.15 -23.83
C ARG A 592 -1.13 -2.01 -22.56
N GLY A 593 -2.20 -1.90 -21.81
CA GLY A 593 -2.40 -2.67 -20.58
C GLY A 593 -3.85 -2.63 -20.11
N PRO A 594 -4.20 -3.38 -19.04
CA PRO A 594 -5.55 -3.39 -18.51
C PRO A 594 -5.99 -2.02 -18.01
N ALA A 595 -7.24 -1.64 -18.33
CA ALA A 595 -7.95 -0.60 -17.61
C ALA A 595 -8.69 -1.25 -16.44
N TRP A 596 -8.40 -0.83 -15.21
CA TRP A 596 -8.96 -1.41 -14.00
C TRP A 596 -9.70 -0.37 -13.18
N SER A 597 -10.90 -0.70 -12.72
CA SER A 597 -11.69 0.14 -11.82
C SER A 597 -12.35 -0.72 -10.75
N ASN A 598 -12.43 -0.17 -9.54
CA ASN A 598 -13.13 -0.76 -8.42
C ASN A 598 -14.53 -0.18 -8.28
N SER A 599 -15.52 -1.03 -7.97
CA SER A 599 -16.85 -0.63 -7.57
C SER A 599 -17.23 -1.21 -6.22
N LEU A 600 -18.41 -0.86 -5.69
CA LEU A 600 -18.94 -1.44 -4.46
C LEU A 600 -19.36 -2.91 -4.68
N PHE A 601 -19.65 -3.63 -3.59
CA PHE A 601 -20.11 -5.02 -3.68
C PHE A 601 -21.37 -5.17 -4.48
N GLU A 602 -22.36 -4.31 -4.20
CA GLU A 602 -23.72 -4.41 -4.68
C GLU A 602 -23.89 -4.04 -6.15
N ASP A 603 -22.98 -3.27 -6.75
CA ASP A 603 -23.17 -2.70 -8.10
C ASP A 603 -22.13 -3.14 -9.15
N ASN A 604 -21.21 -4.02 -8.79
CA ASN A 604 -20.09 -4.36 -9.68
C ASN A 604 -20.51 -5.05 -10.99
N ALA A 605 -21.53 -5.87 -10.96
CA ALA A 605 -22.03 -6.55 -12.16
C ALA A 605 -22.59 -5.53 -13.16
N GLU A 606 -23.42 -4.61 -12.66
CA GLU A 606 -24.01 -3.51 -13.44
C GLU A 606 -22.95 -2.54 -13.93
N PHE A 607 -21.95 -2.23 -13.09
CA PHE A 607 -20.84 -1.40 -13.48
C PHE A 607 -20.06 -1.99 -14.65
N GLY A 608 -19.73 -3.28 -14.60
CA GLY A 608 -19.07 -3.97 -15.71
C GLY A 608 -19.94 -4.09 -16.97
N LEU A 609 -21.25 -4.26 -16.82
CA LEU A 609 -22.19 -4.17 -17.94
C LEU A 609 -22.16 -2.79 -18.56
N GLY A 610 -22.13 -1.73 -17.74
CA GLY A 610 -21.98 -0.35 -18.19
C GLY A 610 -20.69 -0.12 -18.97
N MET A 611 -19.54 -0.68 -18.53
CA MET A 611 -18.29 -0.67 -19.30
C MET A 611 -18.45 -1.30 -20.67
N ARG A 612 -19.12 -2.47 -20.78
CA ARG A 612 -19.39 -3.11 -22.07
C ARG A 612 -20.24 -2.24 -22.98
N MET A 613 -21.29 -1.63 -22.42
CA MET A 613 -22.15 -0.74 -23.19
C MET A 613 -21.38 0.49 -23.67
N ALA A 614 -20.55 1.08 -22.83
CA ALA A 614 -19.70 2.21 -23.19
C ALA A 614 -18.70 1.84 -24.29
N ALA A 615 -18.02 0.68 -24.17
CA ALA A 615 -17.10 0.19 -25.19
C ALA A 615 -17.80 -0.02 -26.55
N ASN A 616 -19.04 -0.53 -26.56
CA ASN A 616 -19.82 -0.70 -27.78
C ASN A 616 -20.16 0.65 -28.43
N VAL A 617 -20.59 1.64 -27.63
CA VAL A 617 -20.91 3.00 -28.13
C VAL A 617 -19.66 3.66 -28.70
N GLN A 618 -18.51 3.53 -28.05
CA GLN A 618 -17.25 4.07 -28.53
C GLN A 618 -16.79 3.39 -29.84
N THR A 619 -16.94 2.08 -29.95
CA THR A 619 -16.64 1.33 -31.17
C THR A 619 -17.51 1.81 -32.33
N GLU A 620 -18.80 1.98 -32.10
CA GLU A 620 -19.73 2.47 -33.11
C GLU A 620 -19.46 3.93 -33.52
N LEU A 621 -19.06 4.76 -32.54
CA LEU A 621 -18.62 6.11 -32.80
C LEU A 621 -17.36 6.11 -33.69
N ALA A 622 -16.35 5.30 -33.34
CA ALA A 622 -15.11 5.21 -34.11
C ALA A 622 -15.38 4.75 -35.56
N ARG A 623 -16.27 3.78 -35.76
CA ARG A 623 -16.69 3.33 -37.11
C ARG A 623 -17.36 4.46 -37.92
N ARG A 624 -18.27 5.21 -37.31
CA ARG A 624 -18.92 6.36 -37.98
C ARG A 624 -17.92 7.45 -38.34
N ARG A 625 -17.02 7.81 -37.42
CA ARG A 625 -15.97 8.81 -37.66
C ARG A 625 -15.00 8.37 -38.76
N LEU A 626 -14.66 7.07 -38.81
CA LEU A 626 -13.84 6.53 -39.91
C LEU A 626 -14.54 6.65 -41.25
N GLN A 627 -15.85 6.38 -41.32
CA GLN A 627 -16.64 6.55 -42.54
C GLN A 627 -16.69 8.02 -43.01
N GLU A 628 -16.79 8.99 -42.10
CA GLU A 628 -16.79 10.43 -42.42
C GLU A 628 -15.50 10.89 -43.08
N VAL A 629 -14.35 10.30 -42.78
CA VAL A 629 -13.05 10.64 -43.38
C VAL A 629 -12.61 9.65 -44.46
N SER A 630 -13.40 8.64 -44.75
CA SER A 630 -13.04 7.51 -45.65
C SER A 630 -12.61 7.95 -47.05
N SER A 631 -13.16 9.04 -47.58
CA SER A 631 -12.81 9.57 -48.91
C SER A 631 -11.34 10.06 -49.01
N GLN A 632 -10.67 10.24 -47.88
CA GLN A 632 -9.28 10.67 -47.78
C GLN A 632 -8.29 9.51 -47.50
N LEU A 633 -8.80 8.29 -47.40
CA LEU A 633 -8.06 7.09 -47.10
C LEU A 633 -8.23 6.07 -48.24
N ASP A 634 -7.34 5.08 -48.28
CA ASP A 634 -7.47 3.95 -49.19
C ASP A 634 -8.74 3.13 -48.88
N PRO A 635 -9.60 2.83 -49.88
CA PRO A 635 -10.87 2.14 -49.64
C PRO A 635 -10.71 0.71 -49.08
N GLU A 636 -9.68 -0.03 -49.51
CA GLU A 636 -9.42 -1.39 -49.02
C GLU A 636 -8.99 -1.35 -47.55
N PHE A 637 -8.15 -0.38 -47.22
CA PHE A 637 -7.70 -0.13 -45.84
C PHE A 637 -8.88 0.23 -44.89
N VAL A 638 -9.82 1.05 -45.38
CA VAL A 638 -11.03 1.41 -44.60
C VAL A 638 -11.93 0.19 -44.41
N GLU A 639 -12.13 -0.63 -45.46
CA GLU A 639 -12.92 -1.84 -45.40
C GLU A 639 -12.35 -2.85 -44.43
N ASP A 640 -11.01 -3.03 -44.44
CA ASP A 640 -10.30 -3.89 -43.48
C ASP A 640 -10.47 -3.41 -42.05
N LEU A 641 -10.31 -2.09 -41.79
CA LEU A 641 -10.52 -1.52 -40.45
C LEU A 641 -11.94 -1.74 -39.91
N LEU A 642 -12.94 -1.71 -40.78
CA LEU A 642 -14.35 -1.82 -40.38
C LEU A 642 -14.79 -3.28 -40.21
N HIS A 643 -14.29 -4.22 -41.03
CA HIS A 643 -14.89 -5.54 -41.20
C HIS A 643 -13.95 -6.72 -40.99
N ALA A 644 -12.62 -6.51 -40.87
CA ALA A 644 -11.72 -7.61 -40.60
C ALA A 644 -12.07 -8.34 -39.28
N PRO A 645 -12.01 -9.67 -39.27
CA PRO A 645 -12.27 -10.43 -38.05
C PRO A 645 -11.24 -10.10 -36.96
N GLN A 646 -11.64 -10.20 -35.70
CA GLN A 646 -10.82 -10.02 -34.50
C GLN A 646 -11.06 -11.19 -33.54
N LEU A 647 -10.89 -12.42 -34.05
CA LEU A 647 -11.22 -13.67 -33.34
C LEU A 647 -9.97 -14.39 -32.86
N THR A 648 -8.91 -14.38 -33.66
CA THR A 648 -7.65 -15.03 -33.36
C THR A 648 -6.59 -14.00 -32.92
N GLU A 649 -5.50 -14.45 -32.30
CA GLU A 649 -4.37 -13.61 -31.92
C GLU A 649 -3.78 -12.88 -33.15
N HIS A 650 -3.70 -13.59 -34.30
CA HIS A 650 -3.24 -13.00 -35.55
C HIS A 650 -4.15 -11.88 -36.05
N ASP A 651 -5.47 -12.08 -35.98
CA ASP A 651 -6.44 -11.05 -36.39
C ASP A 651 -6.31 -9.80 -35.51
N LEU A 652 -6.16 -10.00 -34.19
CA LEU A 652 -6.00 -8.92 -33.23
C LEU A 652 -4.72 -8.14 -33.47
N GLN A 653 -3.60 -8.80 -33.71
CA GLN A 653 -2.33 -8.14 -34.03
C GLN A 653 -2.42 -7.38 -35.34
N SER A 654 -3.05 -7.97 -36.37
CA SER A 654 -3.27 -7.32 -37.66
C SER A 654 -4.12 -6.05 -37.50
N GLN A 655 -5.19 -6.11 -36.71
CA GLN A 655 -6.03 -4.95 -36.45
C GLN A 655 -5.30 -3.88 -35.61
N GLN A 656 -4.49 -4.27 -34.62
CA GLN A 656 -3.64 -3.33 -33.87
C GLN A 656 -2.67 -2.59 -34.80
N HIS A 657 -2.10 -3.31 -35.77
CA HIS A 657 -1.22 -2.69 -36.76
C HIS A 657 -1.97 -1.68 -37.63
N ARG A 658 -3.15 -2.05 -38.16
CA ARG A 658 -4.01 -1.14 -38.94
C ARG A 658 -4.41 0.11 -38.16
N VAL A 659 -4.82 -0.05 -36.91
CA VAL A 659 -5.20 1.10 -36.06
C VAL A 659 -4.01 2.04 -35.84
N LYS A 660 -2.83 1.50 -35.59
CA LYS A 660 -1.60 2.30 -35.45
C LYS A 660 -1.22 3.02 -36.73
N GLU A 661 -1.38 2.36 -37.88
CA GLU A 661 -1.19 2.96 -39.21
C GLU A 661 -2.22 4.06 -39.46
N LEU A 662 -3.50 3.85 -39.12
CA LEU A 662 -4.55 4.86 -39.17
C LEU A 662 -4.18 6.09 -38.36
N GLN A 663 -3.77 5.92 -37.11
CA GLN A 663 -3.36 7.02 -36.22
C GLN A 663 -2.18 7.81 -36.81
N ALA A 664 -1.21 7.14 -37.40
CA ALA A 664 -0.10 7.81 -38.10
C ALA A 664 -0.59 8.63 -39.33
N LYS A 665 -1.42 8.04 -40.18
CA LYS A 665 -2.03 8.74 -41.32
C LYS A 665 -2.84 9.97 -40.88
N LEU A 666 -3.68 9.83 -39.84
CA LEU A 666 -4.48 10.93 -39.31
C LEU A 666 -3.61 12.07 -38.72
N ALA A 667 -2.46 11.76 -38.16
CA ALA A 667 -1.54 12.76 -37.63
C ALA A 667 -0.94 13.64 -38.76
N ASP A 668 -0.72 13.06 -39.95
CA ASP A 668 -0.19 13.72 -41.12
C ASP A 668 -1.26 14.48 -41.95
N MET A 669 -2.55 14.25 -41.68
CA MET A 669 -3.67 14.90 -42.36
C MET A 669 -3.95 16.33 -41.84
N GLU A 670 -4.69 17.13 -42.62
CA GLU A 670 -5.25 18.38 -42.12
C GLU A 670 -6.15 18.13 -40.89
N GLN A 671 -5.86 18.84 -39.82
CA GLN A 671 -6.52 18.65 -38.53
C GLN A 671 -7.93 19.27 -38.50
N THR A 672 -8.81 18.78 -39.35
CA THR A 672 -10.24 19.12 -39.33
C THR A 672 -10.91 18.57 -38.06
N PRO A 673 -12.09 19.07 -37.67
CA PRO A 673 -12.85 18.51 -36.55
C PRO A 673 -13.07 16.99 -36.69
N ALA A 674 -13.42 16.51 -37.89
CA ALA A 674 -13.67 15.07 -38.14
C ALA A 674 -12.40 14.22 -37.95
N VAL A 675 -11.23 14.71 -38.38
CA VAL A 675 -9.94 14.03 -38.22
C VAL A 675 -9.57 13.96 -36.72
N ARG A 676 -9.72 15.08 -36.00
CA ARG A 676 -9.43 15.12 -34.55
C ARG A 676 -10.37 14.20 -33.76
N ASP A 677 -11.67 14.20 -34.11
CA ASP A 677 -12.66 13.34 -33.49
C ASP A 677 -12.31 11.85 -33.70
N LEU A 678 -11.95 11.46 -34.94
CA LEU A 678 -11.51 10.09 -35.22
C LEU A 678 -10.23 9.73 -34.46
N MET A 679 -9.23 10.63 -34.43
CA MET A 679 -7.99 10.39 -33.66
C MET A 679 -8.29 10.06 -32.19
N SER A 680 -9.23 10.77 -31.56
CA SER A 680 -9.58 10.56 -30.15
C SER A 680 -10.22 9.21 -29.87
N VAL A 681 -10.87 8.58 -30.87
CA VAL A 681 -11.62 7.33 -30.70
C VAL A 681 -11.08 6.14 -31.54
N ALA A 682 -10.06 6.36 -32.35
CA ALA A 682 -9.53 5.36 -33.28
C ALA A 682 -9.14 4.02 -32.59
N ASP A 683 -8.66 4.08 -31.36
CA ASP A 683 -8.29 2.89 -30.57
C ASP A 683 -9.49 1.99 -30.23
N HIS A 684 -10.72 2.51 -30.31
CA HIS A 684 -11.93 1.73 -30.12
C HIS A 684 -12.35 0.90 -31.35
N LEU A 685 -11.63 0.97 -32.46
CA LEU A 685 -11.70 0.01 -33.57
C LEU A 685 -11.10 -1.36 -33.20
N LEU A 686 -10.37 -1.42 -32.09
CA LEU A 686 -9.91 -2.68 -31.50
C LEU A 686 -10.96 -3.27 -30.56
N ARG A 687 -11.19 -4.58 -30.67
CA ARG A 687 -12.11 -5.31 -29.79
C ARG A 687 -11.61 -5.24 -28.34
N ARG A 688 -12.47 -4.79 -27.43
CA ARG A 688 -12.24 -4.78 -25.99
C ARG A 688 -12.73 -6.08 -25.35
N SER A 689 -11.99 -6.55 -24.33
CA SER A 689 -12.37 -7.69 -23.51
C SER A 689 -12.78 -7.17 -22.12
N VAL A 690 -14.08 -7.19 -21.82
CA VAL A 690 -14.60 -6.69 -20.54
C VAL A 690 -14.71 -7.84 -19.55
N TRP A 691 -14.14 -7.64 -18.36
CA TRP A 691 -14.08 -8.60 -17.27
C TRP A 691 -14.74 -8.03 -16.03
N ILE A 692 -15.67 -8.78 -15.46
CA ILE A 692 -16.31 -8.50 -14.18
C ILE A 692 -15.72 -9.47 -13.17
N ILE A 693 -14.96 -8.95 -12.18
CA ILE A 693 -14.17 -9.78 -11.25
C ILE A 693 -14.63 -9.49 -9.82
N GLY A 694 -14.80 -10.53 -9.04
CA GLY A 694 -15.07 -10.42 -7.60
C GLY A 694 -15.01 -11.76 -6.89
N GLY A 695 -15.10 -11.73 -5.56
CA GLY A 695 -15.11 -12.93 -4.73
C GLY A 695 -16.47 -13.59 -4.65
N ASP A 696 -16.52 -14.74 -3.99
CA ASP A 696 -17.72 -15.54 -3.71
C ASP A 696 -18.81 -14.74 -2.98
N GLY A 697 -18.45 -13.96 -1.96
CA GLY A 697 -19.40 -13.12 -1.24
C GLY A 697 -20.08 -12.06 -2.10
N TRP A 698 -19.40 -11.53 -3.12
CA TRP A 698 -20.02 -10.67 -4.12
C TRP A 698 -20.97 -11.48 -5.02
N ALA A 699 -20.47 -12.56 -5.61
CA ALA A 699 -21.19 -13.25 -6.69
C ALA A 699 -22.41 -14.03 -6.20
N TYR A 700 -22.34 -14.62 -4.98
CA TYR A 700 -23.36 -15.53 -4.47
C TYR A 700 -24.31 -14.88 -3.43
N ASP A 701 -23.90 -13.75 -2.85
CA ASP A 701 -24.69 -13.04 -1.83
C ASP A 701 -25.19 -11.69 -2.36
N ILE A 702 -24.51 -10.60 -1.99
CA ILE A 702 -25.00 -9.22 -2.15
C ILE A 702 -25.11 -8.78 -3.61
N GLY A 703 -24.22 -9.23 -4.49
CA GLY A 703 -24.20 -8.89 -5.91
C GLY A 703 -24.91 -9.90 -6.82
N SER A 704 -25.50 -10.97 -6.25
CA SER A 704 -26.05 -12.10 -7.03
C SER A 704 -27.13 -11.69 -8.03
N GLY A 705 -28.02 -10.76 -7.65
CA GLY A 705 -29.08 -10.26 -8.54
C GLY A 705 -28.53 -9.52 -9.76
N GLY A 706 -27.48 -8.72 -9.59
CA GLY A 706 -26.79 -8.06 -10.69
C GLY A 706 -26.06 -9.05 -11.61
N VAL A 707 -25.39 -10.05 -11.03
CA VAL A 707 -24.72 -11.12 -11.80
C VAL A 707 -25.73 -11.89 -12.63
N ASP A 708 -26.87 -12.30 -12.06
CA ASP A 708 -27.95 -12.99 -12.77
C ASP A 708 -28.47 -12.15 -13.93
N HIS A 709 -28.74 -10.85 -13.71
CA HIS A 709 -29.18 -9.93 -14.75
C HIS A 709 -28.15 -9.81 -15.88
N VAL A 710 -26.87 -9.67 -15.56
CA VAL A 710 -25.80 -9.55 -16.55
C VAL A 710 -25.69 -10.80 -17.40
N LEU A 711 -25.74 -11.99 -16.78
CA LEU A 711 -25.70 -13.27 -17.49
C LEU A 711 -26.93 -13.43 -18.40
N ALA A 712 -28.13 -13.07 -17.91
CA ALA A 712 -29.37 -13.11 -18.68
C ALA A 712 -29.38 -12.13 -19.87
N SER A 713 -28.59 -11.04 -19.79
CA SER A 713 -28.53 -10.02 -20.85
C SER A 713 -27.93 -10.51 -22.17
N GLY A 714 -27.18 -11.61 -22.17
CA GLY A 714 -26.49 -12.17 -23.34
C GLY A 714 -25.41 -11.22 -23.93
N ARG A 715 -24.93 -10.22 -23.19
CA ARG A 715 -23.88 -9.29 -23.64
C ARG A 715 -22.51 -9.96 -23.61
N ASP A 716 -21.60 -9.46 -24.47
CA ASP A 716 -20.19 -9.94 -24.58
C ASP A 716 -19.36 -9.45 -23.38
N VAL A 717 -19.58 -10.06 -22.21
CA VAL A 717 -18.82 -9.84 -20.98
C VAL A 717 -18.30 -11.17 -20.43
N ASN A 718 -17.19 -11.11 -19.72
CA ASN A 718 -16.62 -12.24 -19.01
C ASN A 718 -16.81 -12.01 -17.51
N VAL A 719 -17.34 -13.00 -16.80
CA VAL A 719 -17.49 -12.96 -15.35
C VAL A 719 -16.50 -13.95 -14.73
N LEU A 720 -15.61 -13.45 -13.86
CA LEU A 720 -14.69 -14.27 -13.09
C LEU A 720 -15.04 -14.19 -11.61
N VAL A 721 -15.51 -15.29 -11.04
CA VAL A 721 -15.71 -15.46 -9.62
C VAL A 721 -14.46 -16.09 -9.02
N LEU A 722 -13.81 -15.36 -8.13
CA LEU A 722 -12.67 -15.85 -7.35
C LEU A 722 -13.21 -16.50 -6.08
N ASP A 723 -13.72 -17.73 -6.25
CA ASP A 723 -14.34 -18.50 -5.19
C ASP A 723 -13.28 -19.21 -4.35
N THR A 724 -12.91 -18.60 -3.24
CA THR A 724 -11.91 -19.13 -2.32
C THR A 724 -12.53 -19.69 -1.04
N GLU A 725 -13.84 -19.51 -0.83
CA GLU A 725 -14.55 -19.79 0.43
C GLU A 725 -13.82 -19.22 1.66
N ALA A 726 -12.82 -18.39 1.41
CA ALA A 726 -11.98 -17.72 2.42
C ALA A 726 -12.52 -16.31 2.61
N VAL A 727 -13.29 -16.16 3.54
CA VAL A 727 -14.20 -15.10 3.87
C VAL A 727 -13.53 -13.75 4.13
N SER A 728 -13.37 -12.93 3.12
CA SER A 728 -13.19 -11.48 3.30
C SER A 728 -14.39 -10.84 4.02
N TYR A 729 -15.58 -11.40 3.87
CA TYR A 729 -16.83 -10.92 4.48
C TYR A 729 -17.07 -11.42 5.91
N THR A 730 -16.73 -12.68 6.27
CA THR A 730 -16.83 -13.17 7.66
C THR A 730 -15.79 -12.57 8.58
N HIS A 731 -14.63 -12.12 8.07
CA HIS A 731 -13.68 -11.37 8.89
C HIS A 731 -14.21 -9.99 9.29
N LEU A 732 -15.02 -9.34 8.47
CA LEU A 732 -15.76 -8.13 8.85
C LEU A 732 -16.82 -8.42 9.91
N ARG A 733 -17.57 -9.51 9.81
CA ARG A 733 -18.53 -9.94 10.85
C ARG A 733 -17.89 -10.40 12.16
N ALA A 734 -16.74 -11.03 12.13
CA ALA A 734 -16.03 -11.45 13.34
C ALA A 734 -15.53 -10.26 14.19
N HIS A 735 -15.39 -9.08 13.59
CA HIS A 735 -15.04 -7.84 14.30
C HIS A 735 -16.26 -7.09 14.87
N GLU A 736 -17.46 -7.42 14.46
CA GLU A 736 -18.71 -6.82 14.96
C GLU A 736 -19.31 -7.58 16.17
N THR A 737 -18.79 -8.76 16.49
CA THR A 737 -19.36 -9.63 17.54
C THR A 737 -18.46 -9.83 18.76
N ASP A 738 -17.33 -9.11 18.91
CA ASP A 738 -16.47 -9.16 20.10
C ASP A 738 -16.38 -7.80 20.82
#